data_55ef7168cf6982f108cf0c9d1fa367f7
#
_entry.id   55ef7168cf6982f108cf0c9d1fa367f7
#
_cell.length_a   1.000
_cell.length_b   1.000
_cell.length_c   1.000
_cell.angle_alpha   90.00
_cell.angle_beta   90.00
_cell.angle_gamma   90.00
#
_symmetry.space_group_name_H-M   'P 1'
#
loop_
_entity.id
_entity.type
_entity.pdbx_description
1 polymer ?
#
loop_
_entity_poly.entity_id
_entity_poly.type
_entity_poly.pdbx_seq_one_letter_code
_entity_poly.pdbx_strand_id
1 'polypeptide(L)'
;MHIYNSNHYSSTMKQIINDCLHSAKENPFAIHYVIVDDPKYYEEIFLKHTDTIFNIELMTLSSFYQKLLQIYHQDFRKKTDIQNLLEIIKMNKEDTSSLFHLSANHVLTAKQILDIFKNFYLYNIQKTTKELPDLSKEKIKTLFNLYHQFDQTHFLEHDLIYSLIDEKCHNYYYFLTNQITIPKNQALIQKLDQYGHVFIYQDTKENEILDYTGYVTNHLFDSSHTKSDFEHPYQILKASTIQEEVKQVIFDINTLLKENTLRDFVIYYPNDDYYRHLCRILDQFNLAYNRKETITNQAFQVVNMLLQYCLSKDETYLLDAISSLYLLNFQDHQYVSYLKNLYTLQGFIDDENYLALKKAVLNIQGHDLSSYSLSLIDFIEHSFCKNELVYALLSSLKPEGTEPLSLKEYLSLLQEMFSKKTHFLKESYDSLYLLNYNQPYSELLQAKYVYCLGLNETIIPQEFKNTNLLLNQEALALKYPTTYDALNKHQNTLRHLFSCHHQKIILSYALRDLNGGDLVVSSIIQKLTKLFTIPTFKKHILIHPSLKEDYYLKGHQDDSLSVLNHHLLVYKQSHHQVLPMHINHQHNPLSASKLEVYNQCPYKYYLQYILKVDSINNSLIQSNEIGTLVHYVLEKNHHYFNNYQAKNFDSLKEDIHLSIQNYLKTHMLKKYALKKNQFFLKLIEDDLYNTIIVLAKQMQHGLFELSACEERVYDKIQDIELKGFIDRVDLYQNYLKVIDYKSSNKELNLELARLGFNMQMLIYLEMLSKNKNYDKGAVLYFNTKKRILKSEISILEKQDPENFFKLYKMDGYSVDDTYLEIDHEIEQESDIIKIKLKKDGSPYSNAKIISHDKLDTLLQEITLHIQSLYQQMITGDIRIYPTRSDNPNIDMHINPCRFCHYKAICNYDIFYNEDHQIELGGQNEER
;
A
#
# COMPACT_ATOMS: atom_id res chain seq x y z
N MET A 1 -11.10 -43.59 -14.16
CA MET A 1 -10.72 -42.39 -13.41
C MET A 1 -10.75 -42.68 -11.93
N HIS A 2 -9.64 -42.56 -11.24
CA HIS A 2 -9.52 -42.69 -9.80
C HIS A 2 -9.58 -41.29 -9.17
N ILE A 3 -10.57 -41.04 -8.31
CA ILE A 3 -10.73 -39.76 -7.62
C ILE A 3 -10.33 -39.96 -6.16
N TYR A 4 -9.26 -39.28 -5.73
CA TYR A 4 -8.88 -39.19 -4.32
C TYR A 4 -9.64 -38.03 -3.70
N ASN A 5 -10.76 -38.36 -3.06
CA ASN A 5 -11.54 -37.40 -2.29
C ASN A 5 -10.94 -37.29 -0.89
N SER A 6 -10.48 -36.15 -0.50
CA SER A 6 -9.99 -35.96 0.84
C SER A 6 -10.08 -34.51 1.28
N ASN A 7 -10.11 -34.40 2.56
CA ASN A 7 -10.18 -33.19 3.34
C ASN A 7 -8.81 -32.84 3.95
N HIS A 8 -7.87 -33.78 3.88
CA HIS A 8 -6.53 -33.61 4.39
C HIS A 8 -5.55 -33.61 3.22
N TYR A 9 -5.26 -32.39 2.69
CA TYR A 9 -4.43 -32.21 1.52
C TYR A 9 -3.12 -33.00 1.58
N SER A 10 -2.36 -32.86 2.68
CA SER A 10 -1.03 -33.45 2.79
C SER A 10 -1.06 -34.98 2.89
N SER A 11 -1.99 -35.56 3.62
CA SER A 11 -2.10 -37.03 3.76
C SER A 11 -2.49 -37.67 2.44
N THR A 12 -3.42 -37.05 1.72
CA THR A 12 -3.84 -37.54 0.41
C THR A 12 -2.77 -37.40 -0.64
N MET A 13 -2.05 -36.28 -0.65
CA MET A 13 -0.90 -36.11 -1.55
C MET A 13 0.18 -37.15 -1.27
N LYS A 14 0.50 -37.45 -0.02
CA LYS A 14 1.44 -38.53 0.34
C LYS A 14 0.96 -39.88 -0.16
N GLN A 15 -0.34 -40.18 -0.04
CA GLN A 15 -0.94 -41.38 -0.57
C GLN A 15 -0.78 -41.45 -2.09
N ILE A 16 -1.15 -40.41 -2.84
CA ILE A 16 -1.02 -40.38 -4.30
C ILE A 16 0.43 -40.53 -4.75
N ILE A 17 1.37 -39.88 -4.05
CA ILE A 17 2.81 -40.01 -4.34
C ILE A 17 3.27 -41.47 -4.14
N ASN A 18 2.87 -42.10 -3.04
CA ASN A 18 3.19 -43.48 -2.76
C ASN A 18 2.57 -44.44 -3.80
N ASP A 19 1.30 -44.23 -4.16
CA ASP A 19 0.61 -45.00 -5.19
C ASP A 19 1.28 -44.83 -6.57
N CYS A 20 1.70 -43.61 -6.92
CA CYS A 20 2.44 -43.32 -8.11
C CYS A 20 3.81 -44.04 -8.13
N LEU A 21 4.58 -43.99 -7.04
CA LEU A 21 5.86 -44.67 -6.89
C LEU A 21 5.72 -46.18 -6.94
N HIS A 22 4.68 -46.74 -6.33
CA HIS A 22 4.39 -48.17 -6.39
C HIS A 22 4.04 -48.61 -7.82
N SER A 23 3.12 -47.89 -8.47
CA SER A 23 2.70 -48.18 -9.85
C SER A 23 3.85 -48.03 -10.84
N ALA A 24 4.75 -47.04 -10.62
CA ALA A 24 5.94 -46.84 -11.44
C ALA A 24 6.97 -47.99 -11.33
N LYS A 25 7.06 -48.62 -10.16
CA LYS A 25 7.90 -49.82 -9.93
C LYS A 25 7.29 -51.05 -10.56
N GLU A 26 5.96 -51.22 -10.47
CA GLU A 26 5.25 -52.35 -11.07
C GLU A 26 5.24 -52.31 -12.62
N ASN A 27 5.18 -51.09 -13.18
CA ASN A 27 5.10 -50.85 -14.64
C ASN A 27 6.26 -49.98 -15.13
N PRO A 28 7.51 -50.50 -15.15
CA PRO A 28 8.70 -49.70 -15.43
C PRO A 28 8.80 -49.20 -16.88
N PHE A 29 8.01 -49.76 -17.81
CA PHE A 29 7.95 -49.33 -19.22
C PHE A 29 6.86 -48.31 -19.52
N ALA A 30 5.91 -48.12 -18.60
CA ALA A 30 4.91 -47.07 -18.72
C ALA A 30 5.45 -45.73 -18.14
N ILE A 31 5.04 -44.63 -18.77
CA ILE A 31 5.39 -43.29 -18.27
C ILE A 31 4.30 -42.84 -17.31
N HIS A 32 4.71 -42.29 -16.16
CA HIS A 32 3.85 -41.70 -15.16
C HIS A 32 3.97 -40.20 -15.25
N TYR A 33 2.96 -39.55 -15.84
CA TYR A 33 2.89 -38.09 -15.94
C TYR A 33 2.25 -37.50 -14.67
N VAL A 34 3.02 -36.72 -13.95
CA VAL A 34 2.52 -36.02 -12.74
C VAL A 34 2.39 -34.54 -13.05
N ILE A 35 1.15 -34.09 -13.20
CA ILE A 35 0.80 -32.73 -13.61
C ILE A 35 0.54 -31.88 -12.34
N VAL A 36 1.42 -30.92 -12.09
CA VAL A 36 1.47 -30.09 -10.88
C VAL A 36 1.63 -28.61 -11.23
N ASP A 37 1.35 -27.73 -10.26
CA ASP A 37 1.56 -26.29 -10.47
C ASP A 37 3.06 -25.92 -10.34
N ASP A 38 3.83 -26.61 -9.46
CA ASP A 38 5.24 -26.36 -9.16
C ASP A 38 6.10 -27.64 -9.29
N PRO A 39 6.48 -28.09 -10.51
CA PRO A 39 7.19 -29.35 -10.73
C PRO A 39 8.46 -29.50 -9.90
N LYS A 40 9.20 -28.40 -9.68
CA LYS A 40 10.46 -28.42 -8.96
C LYS A 40 10.32 -28.80 -7.48
N TYR A 41 9.32 -28.26 -6.79
CA TYR A 41 9.04 -28.65 -5.41
C TYR A 41 8.55 -30.09 -5.32
N TYR A 42 7.74 -30.53 -6.29
CA TYR A 42 7.29 -31.93 -6.31
C TYR A 42 8.41 -32.90 -6.62
N GLU A 43 9.41 -32.53 -7.43
CA GLU A 43 10.63 -33.32 -7.62
C GLU A 43 11.33 -33.57 -6.28
N GLU A 44 11.53 -32.54 -5.46
CA GLU A 44 12.08 -32.67 -4.12
C GLU A 44 11.22 -33.55 -3.20
N ILE A 45 9.89 -33.38 -3.26
CA ILE A 45 8.95 -34.19 -2.47
C ILE A 45 9.09 -35.68 -2.88
N PHE A 46 9.11 -35.99 -4.16
CA PHE A 46 9.30 -37.36 -4.63
C PHE A 46 10.65 -37.94 -4.20
N LEU A 47 11.72 -37.15 -4.27
CA LEU A 47 13.08 -37.59 -3.86
C LEU A 47 13.19 -37.81 -2.34
N LYS A 48 12.28 -37.34 -1.53
CA LYS A 48 12.18 -37.70 -0.10
C LYS A 48 11.56 -39.08 0.14
N HIS A 49 10.84 -39.61 -0.85
CA HIS A 49 10.20 -40.91 -0.78
C HIS A 49 10.92 -42.00 -1.60
N THR A 50 11.87 -41.62 -2.47
CA THR A 50 12.64 -42.54 -3.28
C THR A 50 14.00 -41.94 -3.67
N ASP A 51 15.03 -42.79 -3.81
CA ASP A 51 16.36 -42.31 -4.21
C ASP A 51 16.47 -42.01 -5.72
N THR A 52 15.53 -42.52 -6.52
CA THR A 52 15.55 -42.31 -7.97
C THR A 52 14.14 -42.15 -8.54
N ILE A 53 14.02 -41.28 -9.53
CA ILE A 53 12.82 -41.08 -10.35
C ILE A 53 13.21 -41.43 -11.80
N PHE A 54 12.74 -42.58 -12.30
CA PHE A 54 13.15 -43.03 -13.63
C PHE A 54 12.05 -42.80 -14.68
N ASN A 55 10.84 -43.34 -14.47
CA ASN A 55 9.74 -43.29 -15.42
C ASN A 55 8.60 -42.36 -14.99
N ILE A 56 8.91 -41.37 -14.15
CA ILE A 56 7.98 -40.35 -13.67
C ILE A 56 8.40 -39.00 -14.25
N GLU A 57 7.51 -38.36 -15.00
CA GLU A 57 7.72 -37.04 -15.58
C GLU A 57 6.85 -36.02 -14.86
N LEU A 58 7.50 -35.10 -14.12
CA LEU A 58 6.86 -33.99 -13.40
C LEU A 58 6.78 -32.78 -14.32
N MET A 59 5.58 -32.20 -14.50
CA MET A 59 5.41 -31.06 -15.39
C MET A 59 4.17 -30.22 -15.08
N THR A 60 4.15 -29.02 -15.63
CA THR A 60 2.94 -28.17 -15.59
C THR A 60 1.92 -28.63 -16.61
N LEU A 61 0.66 -28.25 -16.45
CA LEU A 61 -0.40 -28.58 -17.42
C LEU A 61 -0.08 -28.06 -18.83
N SER A 62 0.52 -26.87 -18.95
CA SER A 62 0.95 -26.33 -20.25
C SER A 62 2.07 -27.15 -20.89
N SER A 63 3.06 -27.55 -20.10
CA SER A 63 4.14 -28.40 -20.60
C SER A 63 3.63 -29.79 -21.01
N PHE A 64 2.62 -30.31 -20.30
CA PHE A 64 1.97 -31.57 -20.64
C PHE A 64 1.25 -31.48 -22.01
N TYR A 65 0.56 -30.37 -22.30
CA TYR A 65 -0.05 -30.17 -23.61
C TYR A 65 0.99 -30.15 -24.73
N GLN A 66 2.11 -29.48 -24.53
CA GLN A 66 3.20 -29.45 -25.48
C GLN A 66 3.82 -30.88 -25.68
N LYS A 67 3.94 -31.64 -24.60
CA LYS A 67 4.41 -33.03 -24.66
C LYS A 67 3.47 -33.90 -25.47
N LEU A 68 2.13 -33.76 -25.29
CA LEU A 68 1.16 -34.49 -26.10
C LEU A 68 1.30 -34.15 -27.59
N LEU A 69 1.42 -32.88 -27.95
CA LEU A 69 1.65 -32.46 -29.34
C LEU A 69 2.93 -33.03 -29.92
N GLN A 70 4.01 -33.11 -29.15
CA GLN A 70 5.27 -33.75 -29.56
C GLN A 70 5.13 -35.26 -29.83
N ILE A 71 4.37 -35.96 -28.96
CA ILE A 71 4.10 -37.40 -29.13
C ILE A 71 3.40 -37.68 -30.47
N TYR A 72 2.54 -36.77 -30.91
CA TYR A 72 1.81 -36.89 -32.18
C TYR A 72 2.52 -36.20 -33.36
N HIS A 73 3.75 -35.75 -33.20
CA HIS A 73 4.52 -35.00 -34.21
C HIS A 73 3.77 -33.86 -34.86
N GLN A 74 2.93 -33.17 -34.07
CA GLN A 74 2.17 -32.01 -34.51
C GLN A 74 2.92 -30.73 -34.19
N ASP A 75 3.18 -29.94 -35.22
CA ASP A 75 3.82 -28.63 -35.11
C ASP A 75 2.75 -27.55 -34.95
N PHE A 76 2.30 -27.34 -33.73
CA PHE A 76 1.34 -26.28 -33.43
C PHE A 76 2.07 -24.96 -33.17
N ARG A 77 2.18 -24.11 -34.20
CA ARG A 77 2.76 -22.77 -34.04
C ARG A 77 1.74 -21.84 -33.36
N LYS A 78 1.93 -21.69 -32.08
CA LYS A 78 1.17 -20.72 -31.28
C LYS A 78 1.75 -19.33 -31.50
N LYS A 79 0.89 -18.33 -31.83
CA LYS A 79 1.32 -16.92 -31.77
C LYS A 79 1.82 -16.62 -30.37
N THR A 80 2.82 -15.76 -30.28
CA THR A 80 3.28 -15.28 -28.98
C THR A 80 2.21 -14.43 -28.30
N ASP A 81 2.26 -14.31 -26.96
CA ASP A 81 1.36 -13.40 -26.24
C ASP A 81 1.48 -11.96 -26.78
N ILE A 82 2.67 -11.58 -27.28
CA ILE A 82 2.90 -10.26 -27.86
C ILE A 82 2.13 -10.09 -29.17
N GLN A 83 2.20 -11.08 -30.06
CA GLN A 83 1.46 -11.03 -31.32
C GLN A 83 -0.04 -10.94 -31.08
N ASN A 84 -0.55 -11.70 -30.12
CA ASN A 84 -1.95 -11.63 -29.69
C ASN A 84 -2.32 -10.26 -29.12
N LEU A 85 -1.47 -9.65 -28.31
CA LEU A 85 -1.69 -8.31 -27.77
C LEU A 85 -1.69 -7.24 -28.86
N LEU A 86 -0.74 -7.31 -29.81
CA LEU A 86 -0.68 -6.39 -30.94
C LEU A 86 -1.93 -6.47 -31.82
N GLU A 87 -2.43 -7.68 -32.08
CA GLU A 87 -3.68 -7.89 -32.82
C GLU A 87 -4.88 -7.23 -32.14
N ILE A 88 -5.03 -7.42 -30.80
CA ILE A 88 -6.11 -6.79 -30.04
C ILE A 88 -5.95 -5.27 -29.98
N ILE A 89 -4.73 -4.75 -29.84
CA ILE A 89 -4.47 -3.29 -29.89
C ILE A 89 -4.92 -2.74 -31.23
N LYS A 90 -4.59 -3.42 -32.33
CA LYS A 90 -5.01 -3.02 -33.67
C LYS A 90 -6.54 -2.99 -33.80
N MET A 91 -7.19 -4.10 -33.43
CA MET A 91 -8.66 -4.20 -33.47
C MET A 91 -9.34 -3.07 -32.67
N ASN A 92 -8.82 -2.76 -31.46
CA ASN A 92 -9.35 -1.68 -30.62
C ASN A 92 -9.13 -0.27 -31.23
N LYS A 93 -8.06 -0.07 -31.99
CA LYS A 93 -7.79 1.22 -32.65
C LYS A 93 -8.61 1.40 -33.93
N GLU A 94 -8.86 0.34 -34.68
CA GLU A 94 -9.60 0.37 -35.94
C GLU A 94 -11.13 0.49 -35.73
N ASP A 95 -11.69 -0.12 -34.69
CA ASP A 95 -13.12 -0.06 -34.37
C ASP A 95 -13.46 1.19 -33.53
N THR A 96 -13.69 2.31 -34.23
CA THR A 96 -14.10 3.59 -33.60
C THR A 96 -15.47 3.52 -32.89
N SER A 97 -16.26 2.49 -33.13
CA SER A 97 -17.56 2.25 -32.46
C SER A 97 -17.40 1.48 -31.16
N SER A 98 -16.25 0.89 -30.91
CA SER A 98 -15.97 0.09 -29.73
C SER A 98 -15.80 0.96 -28.48
N LEU A 99 -16.37 0.51 -27.35
CA LEU A 99 -16.14 1.11 -26.02
C LEU A 99 -14.65 1.18 -25.63
N PHE A 100 -13.82 0.34 -26.23
CA PHE A 100 -12.38 0.24 -25.92
C PHE A 100 -11.51 1.13 -26.80
N HIS A 101 -12.04 1.76 -27.83
CA HIS A 101 -11.32 2.67 -28.73
C HIS A 101 -10.69 3.86 -27.97
N LEU A 102 -11.41 4.41 -26.98
CA LEU A 102 -10.95 5.56 -26.17
C LEU A 102 -10.13 5.15 -24.94
N SER A 103 -9.55 3.95 -24.92
CA SER A 103 -8.75 3.51 -23.78
C SER A 103 -7.52 4.37 -23.58
N ALA A 104 -7.27 4.82 -22.33
CA ALA A 104 -6.08 5.57 -21.97
C ALA A 104 -4.79 4.71 -21.98
N ASN A 105 -4.93 3.39 -21.91
CA ASN A 105 -3.84 2.42 -22.00
C ASN A 105 -4.27 1.19 -22.81
N HIS A 106 -4.03 1.24 -24.12
CA HIS A 106 -4.43 0.16 -25.04
C HIS A 106 -3.77 -1.17 -24.72
N VAL A 107 -2.53 -1.20 -24.22
CA VAL A 107 -1.83 -2.45 -23.88
C VAL A 107 -2.46 -3.15 -22.68
N LEU A 108 -2.74 -2.40 -21.60
CA LEU A 108 -3.39 -2.96 -20.42
C LEU A 108 -4.80 -3.46 -20.76
N THR A 109 -5.55 -2.69 -21.55
CA THR A 109 -6.88 -3.08 -22.02
C THR A 109 -6.83 -4.32 -22.91
N ALA A 110 -5.88 -4.38 -23.84
CA ALA A 110 -5.68 -5.55 -24.71
C ALA A 110 -5.30 -6.80 -23.89
N LYS A 111 -4.47 -6.66 -22.85
CA LYS A 111 -4.14 -7.76 -21.93
C LYS A 111 -5.39 -8.29 -21.23
N GLN A 112 -6.20 -7.40 -20.65
CA GLN A 112 -7.44 -7.79 -19.98
C GLN A 112 -8.43 -8.44 -20.95
N ILE A 113 -8.55 -7.93 -22.18
CA ILE A 113 -9.38 -8.54 -23.24
C ILE A 113 -8.84 -9.93 -23.62
N LEU A 114 -7.52 -10.08 -23.78
CA LEU A 114 -6.90 -11.38 -24.10
C LEU A 114 -7.18 -12.41 -22.99
N ASP A 115 -7.07 -12.02 -21.74
CA ASP A 115 -7.38 -12.89 -20.59
C ASP A 115 -8.86 -13.27 -20.56
N ILE A 116 -9.76 -12.34 -20.92
CA ILE A 116 -11.20 -12.62 -21.08
C ILE A 116 -11.43 -13.61 -22.23
N PHE A 117 -10.78 -13.44 -23.38
CA PHE A 117 -10.92 -14.34 -24.53
C PHE A 117 -10.43 -15.75 -24.21
N LYS A 118 -9.28 -15.88 -23.55
CA LYS A 118 -8.77 -17.16 -23.06
C LYS A 118 -9.78 -17.85 -22.14
N ASN A 119 -10.40 -17.12 -21.23
CA ASN A 119 -11.41 -17.68 -20.34
C ASN A 119 -12.76 -17.97 -21.06
N PHE A 120 -13.18 -17.15 -22.03
CA PHE A 120 -14.36 -17.47 -22.86
C PHE A 120 -14.19 -18.83 -23.53
N TYR A 121 -12.99 -19.10 -24.05
CA TYR A 121 -12.67 -20.40 -24.65
C TYR A 121 -12.62 -21.52 -23.62
N LEU A 122 -11.82 -21.35 -22.55
CA LEU A 122 -11.56 -22.39 -21.54
C LEU A 122 -12.82 -22.81 -20.77
N TYR A 123 -13.71 -21.86 -20.47
CA TYR A 123 -14.96 -22.11 -19.73
C TYR A 123 -16.18 -22.32 -20.63
N ASN A 124 -16.02 -22.38 -21.97
CA ASN A 124 -17.11 -22.50 -22.93
C ASN A 124 -18.21 -21.45 -22.72
N ILE A 125 -17.83 -20.18 -22.49
CA ILE A 125 -18.77 -19.14 -22.15
C ILE A 125 -19.60 -18.72 -23.36
N GLN A 126 -20.94 -18.76 -23.22
CA GLN A 126 -21.90 -18.33 -24.24
C GLN A 126 -22.43 -16.94 -23.89
N LYS A 127 -22.77 -16.16 -24.93
CA LYS A 127 -23.38 -14.85 -24.79
C LYS A 127 -24.74 -14.93 -24.10
N THR A 128 -24.83 -14.41 -22.89
CA THR A 128 -26.08 -14.21 -22.15
C THR A 128 -26.11 -12.82 -21.54
N THR A 129 -27.25 -12.10 -21.68
CA THR A 129 -27.37 -10.71 -21.23
C THR A 129 -28.71 -10.44 -20.54
N LYS A 130 -29.48 -11.49 -20.21
CA LYS A 130 -30.92 -11.33 -19.85
C LYS A 130 -31.15 -10.48 -18.59
N GLU A 131 -30.23 -10.45 -17.64
CA GLU A 131 -30.42 -9.82 -16.31
C GLU A 131 -29.50 -8.65 -16.02
N LEU A 132 -28.87 -8.08 -17.07
CA LEU A 132 -27.83 -7.04 -16.86
C LEU A 132 -28.34 -5.65 -17.26
N PRO A 133 -27.78 -4.56 -16.65
CA PRO A 133 -27.99 -3.19 -17.09
C PRO A 133 -27.59 -2.97 -18.56
N ASP A 134 -28.21 -2.00 -19.25
CA ASP A 134 -27.97 -1.81 -20.68
C ASP A 134 -26.53 -1.50 -21.06
N LEU A 135 -25.81 -0.71 -20.26
CA LEU A 135 -24.37 -0.45 -20.47
C LEU A 135 -23.54 -1.73 -20.37
N SER A 136 -23.85 -2.61 -19.43
CA SER A 136 -23.18 -3.92 -19.29
C SER A 136 -23.51 -4.84 -20.47
N LYS A 137 -24.75 -4.81 -20.99
CA LYS A 137 -25.13 -5.55 -22.19
C LYS A 137 -24.33 -5.09 -23.42
N GLU A 138 -24.15 -3.79 -23.58
CA GLU A 138 -23.36 -3.21 -24.66
C GLU A 138 -21.89 -3.60 -24.58
N LYS A 139 -21.29 -3.49 -23.38
CA LYS A 139 -19.90 -3.92 -23.12
C LYS A 139 -19.71 -5.40 -23.44
N ILE A 140 -20.58 -6.28 -22.95
CA ILE A 140 -20.50 -7.72 -23.22
C ILE A 140 -20.68 -8.00 -24.71
N LYS A 141 -21.61 -7.33 -25.37
CA LYS A 141 -21.82 -7.45 -26.83
C LYS A 141 -20.54 -7.08 -27.57
N THR A 142 -19.89 -6.00 -27.21
CA THR A 142 -18.64 -5.56 -27.82
C THR A 142 -17.52 -6.59 -27.59
N LEU A 143 -17.36 -7.13 -26.38
CA LEU A 143 -16.38 -8.18 -26.08
C LEU A 143 -16.60 -9.45 -26.91
N PHE A 144 -17.85 -9.91 -27.07
CA PHE A 144 -18.15 -11.07 -27.91
C PHE A 144 -17.92 -10.80 -29.39
N ASN A 145 -18.25 -9.61 -29.88
CA ASN A 145 -17.97 -9.23 -31.26
C ASN A 145 -16.44 -9.26 -31.54
N LEU A 146 -15.66 -8.66 -30.67
CA LEU A 146 -14.19 -8.69 -30.78
C LEU A 146 -13.65 -10.13 -30.65
N TYR A 147 -14.21 -10.96 -29.74
CA TYR A 147 -13.83 -12.36 -29.61
C TYR A 147 -14.07 -13.16 -30.88
N HIS A 148 -15.17 -12.92 -31.61
CA HIS A 148 -15.46 -13.60 -32.87
C HIS A 148 -14.62 -13.09 -34.06
N GLN A 149 -14.15 -11.85 -34.00
CA GLN A 149 -13.22 -11.28 -35.00
C GLN A 149 -11.77 -11.70 -34.76
N PHE A 150 -11.41 -11.95 -33.49
CA PHE A 150 -10.06 -12.37 -33.10
C PHE A 150 -9.76 -13.75 -33.67
N ASP A 151 -8.55 -13.93 -34.19
CA ASP A 151 -8.08 -15.22 -34.68
C ASP A 151 -8.01 -16.26 -33.55
N GLN A 152 -9.02 -17.12 -33.48
CA GLN A 152 -9.15 -18.12 -32.40
C GLN A 152 -8.26 -19.35 -32.58
N THR A 153 -7.53 -19.46 -33.70
CA THR A 153 -6.67 -20.63 -33.98
C THR A 153 -5.67 -20.89 -32.85
N HIS A 154 -5.29 -19.86 -32.07
CA HIS A 154 -4.38 -19.96 -30.94
C HIS A 154 -4.96 -20.61 -29.69
N PHE A 155 -6.29 -20.62 -29.56
CA PHE A 155 -6.99 -21.25 -28.45
C PHE A 155 -7.34 -22.71 -28.76
N LEU A 156 -7.31 -23.11 -30.01
CA LEU A 156 -7.67 -24.46 -30.45
C LEU A 156 -6.71 -25.55 -30.03
N GLU A 157 -5.64 -25.25 -29.29
CA GLU A 157 -4.67 -26.20 -28.74
C GLU A 157 -5.38 -27.36 -28.02
N HIS A 158 -6.35 -27.07 -27.15
CA HIS A 158 -7.14 -28.04 -26.40
C HIS A 158 -8.00 -28.92 -27.33
N ASP A 159 -8.63 -28.33 -28.32
CA ASP A 159 -9.48 -29.07 -29.26
C ASP A 159 -8.67 -29.92 -30.20
N LEU A 160 -7.48 -29.45 -30.61
CA LEU A 160 -6.53 -30.25 -31.37
C LEU A 160 -6.04 -31.45 -30.55
N ILE A 161 -5.55 -31.23 -29.33
CA ILE A 161 -5.10 -32.30 -28.44
C ILE A 161 -6.23 -33.29 -28.17
N TYR A 162 -7.44 -32.79 -27.90
CA TYR A 162 -8.62 -33.61 -27.70
C TYR A 162 -8.87 -34.55 -28.91
N SER A 163 -8.71 -34.04 -30.14
CA SER A 163 -8.86 -34.85 -31.36
C SER A 163 -7.76 -35.87 -31.53
N LEU A 164 -6.55 -35.63 -31.02
CA LEU A 164 -5.38 -36.50 -31.18
C LEU A 164 -5.31 -37.66 -30.17
N ILE A 165 -5.96 -37.56 -29.01
CA ILE A 165 -5.93 -38.56 -27.95
C ILE A 165 -6.53 -39.88 -28.48
N ASP A 166 -5.70 -40.94 -28.51
CA ASP A 166 -6.02 -42.28 -28.95
C ASP A 166 -5.27 -43.34 -28.08
N GLU A 167 -5.19 -44.58 -28.56
CA GLU A 167 -4.55 -45.71 -27.88
C GLU A 167 -3.06 -45.50 -27.55
N LYS A 168 -2.38 -44.53 -28.17
CA LYS A 168 -0.99 -44.18 -27.85
C LYS A 168 -0.86 -43.49 -26.50
N CYS A 169 -1.95 -43.01 -25.95
CA CYS A 169 -2.03 -42.39 -24.63
C CYS A 169 -2.22 -43.41 -23.49
N HIS A 170 -1.81 -44.65 -23.66
CA HIS A 170 -1.91 -45.69 -22.64
C HIS A 170 -0.78 -45.54 -21.59
N ASN A 171 -0.90 -44.53 -20.71
CA ASN A 171 0.03 -44.18 -19.65
C ASN A 171 -0.74 -43.86 -18.36
N TYR A 172 0.02 -43.46 -17.31
CA TYR A 172 -0.54 -43.07 -16.02
C TYR A 172 -0.49 -41.54 -15.89
N TYR A 173 -1.61 -40.91 -15.53
CA TYR A 173 -1.78 -39.47 -15.49
C TYR A 173 -2.28 -39.02 -14.10
N TYR A 174 -1.46 -38.32 -13.34
CA TYR A 174 -1.78 -37.83 -12.00
C TYR A 174 -1.97 -36.31 -12.06
N PHE A 175 -3.20 -35.82 -11.91
CA PHE A 175 -3.53 -34.40 -11.97
C PHE A 175 -3.63 -33.87 -10.55
N LEU A 176 -2.60 -33.16 -10.09
CA LEU A 176 -2.46 -32.57 -8.76
C LEU A 176 -2.52 -31.04 -8.84
N THR A 177 -3.34 -30.50 -9.74
CA THR A 177 -3.51 -29.05 -9.98
C THR A 177 -4.98 -28.66 -9.90
N ASN A 178 -5.24 -27.46 -9.42
CA ASN A 178 -6.61 -26.91 -9.37
C ASN A 178 -7.20 -26.57 -10.75
N GLN A 179 -6.39 -26.62 -11.81
CA GLN A 179 -6.84 -26.31 -13.18
C GLN A 179 -7.73 -27.40 -13.78
N ILE A 180 -7.86 -28.54 -13.13
CA ILE A 180 -8.75 -29.64 -13.54
C ILE A 180 -10.23 -29.26 -13.56
N THR A 181 -10.64 -28.25 -12.78
CA THR A 181 -12.04 -27.78 -12.71
C THR A 181 -12.47 -26.98 -13.93
N ILE A 182 -11.55 -26.56 -14.79
CA ILE A 182 -11.82 -25.82 -16.01
C ILE A 182 -12.48 -26.76 -17.05
N PRO A 183 -13.65 -26.40 -17.65
CA PRO A 183 -14.42 -27.31 -18.50
C PRO A 183 -13.64 -27.94 -19.67
N LYS A 184 -12.80 -27.17 -20.37
CA LYS A 184 -11.95 -27.70 -21.44
C LYS A 184 -10.94 -28.73 -20.92
N ASN A 185 -10.33 -28.50 -19.78
CA ASN A 185 -9.42 -29.44 -19.15
C ASN A 185 -10.16 -30.70 -18.69
N GLN A 186 -11.36 -30.55 -18.10
CA GLN A 186 -12.18 -31.70 -17.71
C GLN A 186 -12.50 -32.61 -18.90
N ALA A 187 -12.91 -32.04 -20.03
CA ALA A 187 -13.21 -32.80 -21.23
C ALA A 187 -11.98 -33.59 -21.73
N LEU A 188 -10.80 -32.97 -21.70
CA LEU A 188 -9.54 -33.62 -22.10
C LEU A 188 -9.15 -34.72 -21.13
N ILE A 189 -9.27 -34.51 -19.83
CA ILE A 189 -8.99 -35.52 -18.80
C ILE A 189 -9.95 -36.71 -18.92
N GLN A 190 -11.24 -36.48 -19.15
CA GLN A 190 -12.21 -37.54 -19.38
C GLN A 190 -11.89 -38.36 -20.62
N LYS A 191 -11.34 -37.74 -21.67
CA LYS A 191 -10.92 -38.45 -22.86
C LYS A 191 -9.65 -39.25 -22.64
N LEU A 192 -8.67 -38.73 -21.89
CA LEU A 192 -7.47 -39.51 -21.50
C LEU A 192 -7.82 -40.73 -20.67
N ASP A 193 -8.85 -40.65 -19.83
CA ASP A 193 -9.35 -41.76 -19.00
C ASP A 193 -9.91 -42.93 -19.83
N GLN A 194 -10.27 -42.70 -21.10
CA GLN A 194 -10.73 -43.75 -21.99
C GLN A 194 -9.58 -44.64 -22.48
N TYR A 195 -8.34 -44.12 -22.49
CA TYR A 195 -7.18 -44.80 -23.08
C TYR A 195 -6.04 -45.08 -22.09
N GLY A 196 -5.99 -44.35 -20.96
CA GLY A 196 -4.95 -44.48 -19.94
C GLY A 196 -5.53 -44.53 -18.53
N HIS A 197 -4.66 -44.52 -17.53
CA HIS A 197 -5.04 -44.54 -16.14
C HIS A 197 -4.98 -43.13 -15.55
N VAL A 198 -6.14 -42.54 -15.23
CA VAL A 198 -6.24 -41.14 -14.72
C VAL A 198 -6.56 -41.10 -13.23
N PHE A 199 -5.73 -40.36 -12.52
CA PHE A 199 -5.83 -40.12 -11.09
C PHE A 199 -5.98 -38.61 -10.82
N ILE A 200 -6.97 -38.21 -10.03
CA ILE A 200 -7.30 -36.82 -9.76
C ILE A 200 -7.41 -36.61 -8.24
N TYR A 201 -6.81 -35.53 -7.74
CA TYR A 201 -7.12 -35.03 -6.40
C TYR A 201 -8.33 -34.10 -6.44
N GLN A 202 -9.28 -34.32 -5.54
CA GLN A 202 -10.44 -33.45 -5.37
C GLN A 202 -10.61 -33.11 -3.89
N ASP A 203 -10.61 -31.82 -3.57
CA ASP A 203 -10.85 -31.30 -2.22
C ASP A 203 -12.33 -31.45 -1.82
N THR A 204 -12.60 -32.02 -0.65
CA THR A 204 -13.96 -32.17 -0.08
C THR A 204 -14.10 -31.34 1.18
N LYS A 205 -15.29 -30.85 1.48
CA LYS A 205 -15.52 -29.88 2.56
C LYS A 205 -15.71 -30.47 3.98
N GLU A 206 -15.91 -31.77 4.13
CA GLU A 206 -16.25 -32.37 5.42
C GLU A 206 -15.15 -33.29 5.94
N ASN A 207 -14.64 -33.02 7.13
CA ASN A 207 -13.65 -33.84 7.86
C ASN A 207 -14.24 -34.46 9.10
N GLU A 208 -13.83 -35.69 9.41
CA GLU A 208 -13.89 -36.20 10.77
C GLU A 208 -12.97 -35.35 11.67
N ILE A 209 -13.50 -34.84 12.76
CA ILE A 209 -12.73 -33.99 13.70
C ILE A 209 -12.10 -34.97 14.72
N LEU A 210 -10.90 -35.44 14.38
CA LEU A 210 -10.13 -36.33 15.27
C LEU A 210 -9.06 -35.58 16.07
N ASP A 211 -8.59 -34.44 15.55
CA ASP A 211 -7.54 -33.62 16.14
C ASP A 211 -7.68 -32.14 15.75
N TYR A 212 -6.67 -31.31 16.10
CA TYR A 212 -6.67 -29.89 15.78
C TYR A 212 -6.69 -29.63 14.27
N THR A 213 -6.15 -30.52 13.44
CA THR A 213 -6.08 -30.29 11.98
C THR A 213 -7.45 -30.39 11.34
N GLY A 214 -8.23 -31.43 11.72
CA GLY A 214 -9.63 -31.57 11.32
C GLY A 214 -10.48 -30.40 11.85
N TYR A 215 -10.21 -29.96 13.08
CA TYR A 215 -10.92 -28.83 13.68
C TYR A 215 -10.64 -27.50 12.92
N VAL A 216 -9.38 -27.22 12.59
CA VAL A 216 -8.99 -26.04 11.79
C VAL A 216 -9.59 -26.10 10.38
N THR A 217 -9.52 -27.26 9.72
CA THR A 217 -10.06 -27.42 8.38
C THR A 217 -11.54 -27.07 8.32
N ASN A 218 -12.32 -27.53 9.30
CA ASN A 218 -13.75 -27.30 9.30
C ASN A 218 -14.11 -25.87 9.75
N HIS A 219 -13.36 -25.29 10.70
CA HIS A 219 -13.82 -24.11 11.43
C HIS A 219 -13.04 -22.81 11.19
N LEU A 220 -11.89 -22.82 10.51
CA LEU A 220 -11.05 -21.60 10.34
C LEU A 220 -11.80 -20.40 9.72
N PHE A 221 -12.74 -20.65 8.82
CA PHE A 221 -13.47 -19.59 8.12
C PHE A 221 -14.97 -19.53 8.45
N ASP A 222 -15.44 -20.32 9.40
CA ASP A 222 -16.83 -20.28 9.83
C ASP A 222 -17.07 -19.22 10.91
N SER A 223 -18.33 -18.83 11.14
CA SER A 223 -18.69 -17.70 12.03
C SER A 223 -19.09 -18.11 13.46
N SER A 224 -19.34 -19.41 13.73
CA SER A 224 -19.87 -19.89 15.02
C SER A 224 -19.06 -21.04 15.59
N HIS A 225 -18.21 -20.78 16.60
CA HIS A 225 -17.40 -21.85 17.22
C HIS A 225 -17.30 -21.76 18.72
N THR A 226 -17.19 -22.95 19.33
CA THR A 226 -16.71 -23.16 20.70
C THR A 226 -15.19 -23.35 20.66
N LYS A 227 -14.50 -22.85 21.68
CA LYS A 227 -13.06 -23.06 21.85
C LYS A 227 -12.75 -24.53 22.04
N SER A 228 -11.76 -25.04 21.34
CA SER A 228 -11.34 -26.44 21.41
C SER A 228 -10.16 -26.62 22.36
N ASP A 229 -10.13 -27.78 23.06
CA ASP A 229 -9.05 -28.20 23.96
C ASP A 229 -8.01 -29.12 23.26
N PHE A 230 -8.07 -29.30 21.94
CA PHE A 230 -7.08 -30.10 21.23
C PHE A 230 -5.66 -29.53 21.40
N GLU A 231 -4.68 -30.38 21.63
CA GLU A 231 -3.27 -30.01 21.54
C GLU A 231 -2.95 -29.49 20.13
N HIS A 232 -2.22 -28.39 20.05
CA HIS A 232 -1.87 -27.76 18.80
C HIS A 232 -0.45 -27.18 18.82
N PRO A 233 0.25 -27.07 17.66
CA PRO A 233 1.64 -26.63 17.58
C PRO A 233 1.80 -25.10 17.50
N TYR A 234 0.72 -24.30 17.58
CA TYR A 234 0.76 -22.87 17.32
C TYR A 234 1.39 -22.08 18.46
N GLN A 235 2.17 -21.06 18.10
CA GLN A 235 2.65 -19.98 18.96
C GLN A 235 2.55 -18.65 18.22
N ILE A 236 2.30 -17.55 18.95
CA ILE A 236 2.18 -16.22 18.37
C ILE A 236 3.41 -15.39 18.68
N LEU A 237 4.10 -14.91 17.64
CA LEU A 237 5.17 -13.94 17.73
C LEU A 237 4.64 -12.55 17.36
N LYS A 238 4.54 -11.66 18.36
CA LYS A 238 4.26 -10.24 18.15
C LYS A 238 5.58 -9.49 18.05
N ALA A 239 5.88 -8.89 16.90
CA ALA A 239 7.06 -8.07 16.69
C ALA A 239 6.69 -6.60 16.55
N SER A 240 7.60 -5.68 16.93
CA SER A 240 7.35 -4.25 16.78
C SER A 240 7.52 -3.79 15.34
N THR A 241 8.42 -4.43 14.59
CA THR A 241 8.71 -4.14 13.18
C THR A 241 8.90 -5.42 12.39
N ILE A 242 8.77 -5.33 11.07
CA ILE A 242 9.10 -6.44 10.15
C ILE A 242 10.55 -6.90 10.34
N GLN A 243 11.47 -5.98 10.62
CA GLN A 243 12.88 -6.33 10.86
C GLN A 243 13.04 -7.19 12.11
N GLU A 244 12.38 -6.83 13.21
CA GLU A 244 12.41 -7.63 14.43
C GLU A 244 11.77 -9.00 14.21
N GLU A 245 10.64 -9.03 13.51
CA GLU A 245 9.91 -10.26 13.18
C GLU A 245 10.84 -11.26 12.50
N VAL A 246 11.48 -10.86 11.40
CA VAL A 246 12.41 -11.71 10.64
C VAL A 246 13.62 -12.11 11.51
N LYS A 247 14.22 -11.18 12.25
CA LYS A 247 15.37 -11.49 13.12
C LYS A 247 15.03 -12.53 14.18
N GLN A 248 13.87 -12.41 14.85
CA GLN A 248 13.44 -13.37 15.87
C GLN A 248 13.27 -14.79 15.30
N VAL A 249 12.71 -14.88 14.09
CA VAL A 249 12.57 -16.17 13.39
C VAL A 249 13.95 -16.77 13.06
N ILE A 250 14.89 -15.98 12.55
CA ILE A 250 16.24 -16.46 12.23
C ILE A 250 17.00 -16.86 13.49
N PHE A 251 16.82 -16.15 14.60
CA PHE A 251 17.42 -16.53 15.90
C PHE A 251 16.86 -17.87 16.40
N ASP A 252 15.54 -18.10 16.28
CA ASP A 252 14.92 -19.37 16.65
C ASP A 252 15.49 -20.53 15.80
N ILE A 253 15.54 -20.33 14.49
CA ILE A 253 16.14 -21.32 13.56
C ILE A 253 17.59 -21.62 13.95
N ASN A 254 18.43 -20.57 14.14
CA ASN A 254 19.84 -20.75 14.48
C ASN A 254 20.03 -21.49 15.80
N THR A 255 19.12 -21.35 16.74
CA THR A 255 19.13 -22.08 18.00
C THR A 255 18.79 -23.55 17.79
N LEU A 256 17.79 -23.85 16.95
CA LEU A 256 17.30 -25.19 16.68
C LEU A 256 18.20 -25.97 15.71
N LEU A 257 19.06 -25.29 14.92
CA LEU A 257 20.02 -25.92 14.02
C LEU A 257 21.11 -26.74 14.75
N LYS A 258 21.23 -26.62 16.06
CA LYS A 258 22.14 -27.49 16.85
C LYS A 258 21.73 -28.97 16.80
N GLU A 259 20.44 -29.25 16.61
CA GLU A 259 19.86 -30.59 16.63
C GLU A 259 19.08 -30.93 15.34
N ASN A 260 18.98 -30.01 14.40
CA ASN A 260 18.19 -30.15 13.17
C ASN A 260 18.98 -29.70 11.95
N THR A 261 18.52 -30.05 10.75
CA THR A 261 19.06 -29.62 9.47
C THR A 261 18.24 -28.46 8.89
N LEU A 262 18.80 -27.70 7.94
CA LEU A 262 18.07 -26.59 7.31
C LEU A 262 16.77 -27.04 6.62
N ARG A 263 16.71 -28.27 6.14
CA ARG A 263 15.51 -28.86 5.51
C ARG A 263 14.35 -29.12 6.46
N ASP A 264 14.58 -29.12 7.76
CA ASP A 264 13.53 -29.25 8.77
C ASP A 264 12.70 -27.95 8.94
N PHE A 265 13.11 -26.85 8.30
CA PHE A 265 12.53 -25.52 8.46
C PHE A 265 11.87 -25.01 7.18
N VAL A 266 10.68 -24.44 7.33
CA VAL A 266 9.96 -23.72 6.28
C VAL A 266 9.61 -22.33 6.79
N ILE A 267 9.85 -21.30 5.98
CA ILE A 267 9.40 -19.93 6.24
C ILE A 267 8.42 -19.53 5.14
N TYR A 268 7.19 -19.19 5.54
CA TYR A 268 6.20 -18.58 4.67
C TYR A 268 6.35 -17.06 4.69
N TYR A 269 6.41 -16.45 3.51
CA TYR A 269 6.48 -15.00 3.34
C TYR A 269 5.30 -14.49 2.48
N PRO A 270 4.76 -13.27 2.75
CA PRO A 270 3.56 -12.80 2.08
C PRO A 270 3.81 -12.14 0.72
N ASN A 271 4.93 -11.46 0.55
CA ASN A 271 5.23 -10.66 -0.64
C ASN A 271 6.73 -10.49 -0.89
N ASP A 272 7.10 -9.84 -2.00
CA ASP A 272 8.48 -9.65 -2.41
C ASP A 272 9.28 -8.72 -1.49
N ASP A 273 8.65 -7.81 -0.75
CA ASP A 273 9.33 -6.95 0.21
C ASP A 273 9.84 -7.76 1.40
N TYR A 274 8.97 -8.63 1.95
CA TYR A 274 9.38 -9.59 2.97
C TYR A 274 10.46 -10.55 2.45
N TYR A 275 10.29 -11.06 1.22
CA TYR A 275 11.26 -11.97 0.62
C TYR A 275 12.64 -11.35 0.52
N ARG A 276 12.76 -10.14 -0.03
CA ARG A 276 14.05 -9.42 -0.17
C ARG A 276 14.69 -9.15 1.18
N HIS A 277 13.88 -8.75 2.17
CA HIS A 277 14.39 -8.49 3.51
C HIS A 277 14.87 -9.76 4.20
N LEU A 278 14.09 -10.86 4.08
CA LEU A 278 14.42 -12.18 4.60
C LEU A 278 15.73 -12.72 3.98
N CYS A 279 15.87 -12.68 2.64
CA CYS A 279 17.09 -13.09 1.96
C CYS A 279 18.32 -12.33 2.46
N ARG A 280 18.22 -11.01 2.63
CA ARG A 280 19.32 -10.19 3.17
C ARG A 280 19.75 -10.63 4.56
N ILE A 281 18.80 -10.96 5.44
CA ILE A 281 19.14 -11.44 6.79
C ILE A 281 19.73 -12.85 6.74
N LEU A 282 19.17 -13.77 5.92
CA LEU A 282 19.71 -15.11 5.75
C LEU A 282 21.14 -15.09 5.22
N ASP A 283 21.45 -14.21 4.26
CA ASP A 283 22.81 -14.01 3.74
C ASP A 283 23.78 -13.52 4.84
N GLN A 284 23.33 -12.63 5.75
CA GLN A 284 24.13 -12.17 6.88
C GLN A 284 24.49 -13.29 7.88
N PHE A 285 23.59 -14.28 8.01
CA PHE A 285 23.81 -15.45 8.86
C PHE A 285 24.48 -16.63 8.13
N ASN A 286 24.79 -16.48 6.85
CA ASN A 286 25.32 -17.56 5.98
C ASN A 286 24.44 -18.82 5.99
N LEU A 287 23.13 -18.65 6.07
CA LEU A 287 22.16 -19.75 6.00
C LEU A 287 21.77 -20.01 4.55
N ALA A 288 21.94 -21.25 4.09
CA ALA A 288 21.51 -21.64 2.75
C ALA A 288 19.98 -21.75 2.65
N TYR A 289 19.39 -21.21 1.60
CA TYR A 289 17.96 -21.26 1.32
C TYR A 289 17.68 -21.41 -0.18
N ASN A 290 16.47 -21.85 -0.53
CA ASN A 290 16.01 -21.94 -1.91
C ASN A 290 15.82 -20.53 -2.50
N ARG A 291 16.84 -20.05 -3.21
CA ARG A 291 16.86 -18.67 -3.74
C ARG A 291 16.04 -18.57 -5.01
N LYS A 292 15.03 -17.71 -4.96
CA LYS A 292 14.24 -17.29 -6.11
C LYS A 292 14.87 -16.03 -6.67
N GLU A 293 15.55 -16.11 -7.79
CA GLU A 293 15.92 -14.91 -8.53
C GLU A 293 14.77 -14.48 -9.43
N THR A 294 14.10 -13.44 -9.04
CA THR A 294 13.39 -12.59 -9.98
C THR A 294 14.45 -11.82 -10.74
N ILE A 295 14.63 -12.14 -12.02
CA ILE A 295 15.34 -11.23 -12.90
C ILE A 295 14.41 -10.02 -13.13
N THR A 296 14.16 -9.22 -12.11
CA THR A 296 13.92 -7.82 -12.30
C THR A 296 15.28 -7.24 -12.61
N ASN A 297 15.64 -7.36 -13.88
CA ASN A 297 16.90 -6.87 -14.38
C ASN A 297 16.99 -5.39 -13.98
N GLN A 298 17.87 -5.07 -13.03
CA GLN A 298 18.08 -3.67 -12.62
C GLN A 298 18.35 -2.81 -13.86
N ALA A 299 19.01 -3.37 -14.85
CA ALA A 299 19.22 -2.74 -16.16
C ALA A 299 17.89 -2.46 -16.89
N PHE A 300 16.87 -3.32 -16.78
CA PHE A 300 15.55 -3.03 -17.34
C PHE A 300 14.83 -1.90 -16.59
N GLN A 301 14.97 -1.83 -15.26
CA GLN A 301 14.42 -0.71 -14.49
C GLN A 301 15.01 0.63 -14.98
N VAL A 302 16.31 0.65 -15.31
CA VAL A 302 16.95 1.82 -15.88
C VAL A 302 16.35 2.17 -17.25
N VAL A 303 16.19 1.19 -18.13
CA VAL A 303 15.51 1.37 -19.43
C VAL A 303 14.09 1.92 -19.23
N ASN A 304 13.34 1.36 -18.27
CA ASN A 304 12.01 1.84 -17.93
C ASN A 304 12.03 3.33 -17.48
N MET A 305 12.96 3.71 -16.61
CA MET A 305 13.12 5.09 -16.14
C MET A 305 13.44 6.05 -17.32
N LEU A 306 14.34 5.66 -18.21
CA LEU A 306 14.70 6.45 -19.39
C LEU A 306 13.51 6.68 -20.32
N LEU A 307 12.72 5.63 -20.59
CA LEU A 307 11.50 5.72 -21.40
C LEU A 307 10.39 6.53 -20.70
N GLN A 308 10.27 6.42 -19.37
CA GLN A 308 9.37 7.28 -18.59
C GLN A 308 9.77 8.75 -18.68
N TYR A 309 11.08 9.05 -18.68
CA TYR A 309 11.55 10.39 -18.92
C TYR A 309 11.17 10.88 -20.32
N CYS A 310 11.28 10.03 -21.36
CA CYS A 310 10.84 10.40 -22.72
C CYS A 310 9.36 10.80 -22.77
N LEU A 311 8.51 10.14 -21.98
CA LEU A 311 7.07 10.38 -21.92
C LEU A 311 6.69 11.62 -21.12
N SER A 312 7.22 11.73 -19.89
CA SER A 312 6.80 12.72 -18.90
C SER A 312 7.63 13.99 -18.91
N LYS A 313 8.88 13.91 -19.39
CA LYS A 313 9.91 14.94 -19.25
C LYS A 313 10.22 15.31 -17.79
N ASP A 314 9.90 14.39 -16.86
CA ASP A 314 10.20 14.55 -15.43
C ASP A 314 11.64 14.11 -15.16
N GLU A 315 12.49 15.08 -14.79
CA GLU A 315 13.93 14.89 -14.53
C GLU A 315 14.22 13.86 -13.43
N THR A 316 13.26 13.59 -12.55
CA THR A 316 13.42 12.61 -11.47
C THR A 316 13.69 11.20 -12.02
N TYR A 317 13.05 10.82 -13.14
CA TYR A 317 13.31 9.55 -13.79
C TYR A 317 14.74 9.44 -14.34
N LEU A 318 15.27 10.53 -14.90
CA LEU A 318 16.64 10.54 -15.42
C LEU A 318 17.66 10.49 -14.28
N LEU A 319 17.40 11.22 -13.18
CA LEU A 319 18.19 11.18 -11.95
C LEU A 319 18.22 9.81 -11.29
N ASP A 320 17.09 9.10 -11.29
CA ASP A 320 17.02 7.73 -10.77
C ASP A 320 17.75 6.75 -11.70
N ALA A 321 17.67 6.96 -13.02
CA ALA A 321 18.40 6.16 -14.00
C ALA A 321 19.93 6.28 -13.82
N ILE A 322 20.49 7.47 -13.67
CA ILE A 322 21.94 7.67 -13.46
C ILE A 322 22.39 7.09 -12.11
N SER A 323 21.51 7.01 -11.12
CA SER A 323 21.82 6.48 -9.79
C SER A 323 22.03 4.97 -9.78
N SER A 324 21.60 4.29 -10.82
CA SER A 324 21.75 2.83 -10.97
C SER A 324 23.15 2.38 -11.36
N LEU A 325 24.02 3.31 -11.78
CA LEU A 325 25.40 3.07 -12.24
C LEU A 325 25.50 2.19 -13.52
N TYR A 326 24.37 1.90 -14.19
CA TYR A 326 24.39 1.16 -15.46
C TYR A 326 24.73 2.04 -16.67
N LEU A 327 24.68 3.36 -16.52
CA LEU A 327 24.97 4.29 -17.62
C LEU A 327 26.46 4.64 -17.65
N LEU A 328 27.06 4.57 -18.86
CA LEU A 328 28.43 5.05 -19.08
C LEU A 328 28.51 6.53 -18.66
N ASN A 329 29.63 6.97 -18.13
CA ASN A 329 29.87 8.30 -17.55
C ASN A 329 29.17 8.61 -16.21
N PHE A 330 28.33 7.70 -15.67
CA PHE A 330 27.64 7.87 -14.37
C PHE A 330 27.92 6.73 -13.39
N GLN A 331 29.12 6.18 -13.43
CA GLN A 331 29.55 5.07 -12.57
C GLN A 331 30.12 5.53 -11.22
N ASP A 332 30.41 6.83 -11.10
CA ASP A 332 30.92 7.43 -9.86
C ASP A 332 29.75 7.90 -8.96
N HIS A 333 29.62 7.27 -7.78
CA HIS A 333 28.62 7.63 -6.79
C HIS A 333 28.72 9.09 -6.31
N GLN A 334 29.92 9.64 -6.17
CA GLN A 334 30.11 11.01 -5.72
C GLN A 334 29.62 12.01 -6.76
N TYR A 335 29.94 11.75 -8.02
CA TYR A 335 29.48 12.57 -9.14
C TYR A 335 27.93 12.52 -9.28
N VAL A 336 27.35 11.34 -9.20
CA VAL A 336 25.88 11.21 -9.25
C VAL A 336 25.21 11.91 -8.07
N SER A 337 25.77 11.79 -6.86
CA SER A 337 25.27 12.50 -5.67
C SER A 337 25.37 14.02 -5.82
N TYR A 338 26.47 14.51 -6.43
CA TYR A 338 26.64 15.93 -6.76
C TYR A 338 25.54 16.42 -7.71
N LEU A 339 25.26 15.70 -8.80
CA LEU A 339 24.19 16.07 -9.76
C LEU A 339 22.80 16.08 -9.11
N LYS A 340 22.50 15.10 -8.25
CA LYS A 340 21.25 15.07 -7.47
C LYS A 340 21.10 16.26 -6.54
N ASN A 341 22.18 16.63 -5.87
CA ASN A 341 22.19 17.79 -4.99
C ASN A 341 22.00 19.10 -5.79
N LEU A 342 22.66 19.23 -6.94
CA LEU A 342 22.43 20.37 -7.85
C LEU A 342 20.96 20.49 -8.24
N TYR A 343 20.34 19.38 -8.67
CA TYR A 343 18.91 19.39 -9.03
C TYR A 343 18.02 19.75 -7.85
N THR A 344 18.31 19.21 -6.66
CA THR A 344 17.55 19.48 -5.45
C THR A 344 17.61 20.97 -5.06
N LEU A 345 18.78 21.59 -5.21
CA LEU A 345 19.02 22.99 -4.85
C LEU A 345 18.53 23.99 -5.91
N GLN A 346 18.69 23.67 -7.19
CA GLN A 346 18.47 24.62 -8.31
C GLN A 346 17.22 24.28 -9.12
N GLY A 347 16.72 23.03 -9.08
CA GLY A 347 15.64 22.54 -9.91
C GLY A 347 16.03 22.27 -11.38
N PHE A 348 17.31 22.37 -11.71
CA PHE A 348 17.88 22.03 -13.03
C PHE A 348 19.34 21.62 -12.90
N ILE A 349 19.87 20.91 -13.91
CA ILE A 349 21.27 20.49 -14.01
C ILE A 349 21.87 21.07 -15.29
N ASP A 350 22.93 21.82 -15.14
CA ASP A 350 23.75 22.37 -16.23
C ASP A 350 25.11 21.67 -16.20
N ASP A 351 25.15 20.45 -16.69
CA ASP A 351 26.31 19.57 -16.73
C ASP A 351 26.39 18.91 -18.11
N GLU A 352 27.55 18.94 -18.74
CA GLU A 352 27.74 18.49 -20.13
C GLU A 352 27.38 17.01 -20.31
N ASN A 353 27.81 16.12 -19.42
CA ASN A 353 27.49 14.69 -19.51
C ASN A 353 26.00 14.44 -19.30
N TYR A 354 25.40 15.15 -18.35
CA TYR A 354 23.97 15.03 -18.09
C TYR A 354 23.13 15.54 -19.27
N LEU A 355 23.49 16.68 -19.87
CA LEU A 355 22.81 17.23 -21.04
C LEU A 355 23.00 16.34 -22.27
N ALA A 356 24.19 15.74 -22.45
CA ALA A 356 24.45 14.78 -23.52
C ALA A 356 23.58 13.54 -23.37
N LEU A 357 23.48 12.97 -22.16
CA LEU A 357 22.59 11.85 -21.86
C LEU A 357 21.13 12.21 -22.14
N LYS A 358 20.69 13.37 -21.66
CA LYS A 358 19.34 13.88 -21.88
C LYS A 358 19.00 13.96 -23.37
N LYS A 359 19.90 14.45 -24.18
CA LYS A 359 19.74 14.52 -25.63
C LYS A 359 19.72 13.14 -26.28
N ALA A 360 20.60 12.24 -25.86
CA ALA A 360 20.65 10.87 -26.38
C ALA A 360 19.34 10.11 -26.06
N VAL A 361 18.82 10.24 -24.84
CA VAL A 361 17.55 9.61 -24.43
C VAL A 361 16.37 10.16 -25.22
N LEU A 362 16.32 11.47 -25.49
CA LEU A 362 15.26 12.09 -26.29
C LEU A 362 15.28 11.69 -27.77
N ASN A 363 16.40 11.16 -28.24
CA ASN A 363 16.54 10.64 -29.60
C ASN A 363 15.98 9.19 -29.74
N ILE A 364 15.58 8.54 -28.66
CA ILE A 364 14.91 7.25 -28.74
C ILE A 364 13.53 7.45 -29.37
N GLN A 365 13.39 7.08 -30.63
CA GLN A 365 12.20 7.30 -31.45
C GLN A 365 11.84 6.03 -32.23
N GLY A 366 10.58 5.89 -32.55
CA GLY A 366 10.03 4.80 -33.32
C GLY A 366 8.55 5.02 -33.61
N HIS A 367 7.96 4.12 -34.40
CA HIS A 367 6.55 4.13 -34.75
C HIS A 367 5.88 2.76 -34.59
N ASP A 368 6.69 1.70 -34.40
CA ASP A 368 6.25 0.33 -34.14
C ASP A 368 7.21 -0.36 -33.16
N LEU A 369 6.90 -1.61 -32.79
CA LEU A 369 7.69 -2.40 -31.85
C LEU A 369 9.14 -2.57 -32.31
N SER A 370 9.35 -2.81 -33.58
CA SER A 370 10.68 -3.05 -34.19
C SER A 370 11.53 -1.79 -34.18
N SER A 371 11.00 -0.67 -34.66
CA SER A 371 11.73 0.60 -34.77
C SER A 371 12.10 1.17 -33.39
N TYR A 372 11.20 1.11 -32.40
CA TYR A 372 11.53 1.48 -31.02
C TYR A 372 12.63 0.59 -30.44
N SER A 373 12.53 -0.75 -30.66
CA SER A 373 13.53 -1.69 -30.15
C SER A 373 14.91 -1.47 -30.77
N LEU A 374 14.98 -1.16 -32.06
CA LEU A 374 16.23 -0.81 -32.75
C LEU A 374 16.85 0.48 -32.21
N SER A 375 16.03 1.55 -32.06
CA SER A 375 16.49 2.82 -31.51
C SER A 375 16.98 2.70 -30.05
N LEU A 376 16.32 1.85 -29.26
CA LEU A 376 16.73 1.59 -27.89
C LEU A 376 18.00 0.72 -27.82
N ILE A 377 18.18 -0.23 -28.72
CA ILE A 377 19.42 -1.03 -28.82
C ILE A 377 20.59 -0.13 -29.17
N ASP A 378 20.45 0.77 -30.17
CA ASP A 378 21.49 1.74 -30.53
C ASP A 378 21.88 2.62 -29.33
N PHE A 379 20.91 3.10 -28.58
CA PHE A 379 21.18 3.83 -27.34
C PHE A 379 21.95 3.00 -26.31
N ILE A 380 21.55 1.73 -26.11
CA ILE A 380 22.18 0.82 -25.13
C ILE A 380 23.63 0.52 -25.53
N GLU A 381 23.90 0.28 -26.80
CA GLU A 381 25.26 0.01 -27.30
C GLU A 381 26.24 1.16 -27.04
N HIS A 382 25.78 2.40 -27.08
CA HIS A 382 26.60 3.59 -26.93
C HIS A 382 26.63 4.20 -25.52
N SER A 383 25.59 3.96 -24.71
CA SER A 383 25.39 4.68 -23.45
C SER A 383 25.27 3.77 -22.23
N PHE A 384 25.19 2.45 -22.39
CA PHE A 384 24.94 1.50 -21.33
C PHE A 384 26.13 0.60 -21.05
N CYS A 385 26.31 0.19 -19.79
CA CYS A 385 27.23 -0.91 -19.48
C CYS A 385 26.69 -2.20 -20.11
N LYS A 386 27.56 -3.00 -20.73
CA LYS A 386 27.15 -4.24 -21.43
C LYS A 386 26.23 -5.10 -20.59
N ASN A 387 24.99 -5.33 -21.06
CA ASN A 387 24.02 -6.22 -20.44
C ASN A 387 23.38 -7.12 -21.49
N GLU A 388 23.87 -8.36 -21.53
CA GLU A 388 23.47 -9.34 -22.54
C GLU A 388 21.97 -9.68 -22.47
N LEU A 389 21.35 -9.67 -21.30
CA LEU A 389 19.93 -10.03 -21.13
C LEU A 389 19.00 -8.97 -21.74
N VAL A 390 19.27 -7.68 -21.51
CA VAL A 390 18.48 -6.60 -22.10
C VAL A 390 18.63 -6.60 -23.60
N TYR A 391 19.88 -6.75 -24.09
CA TYR A 391 20.18 -6.79 -25.51
C TYR A 391 19.50 -8.00 -26.20
N ALA A 392 19.59 -9.19 -25.62
CA ALA A 392 18.96 -10.40 -26.16
C ALA A 392 17.43 -10.24 -26.23
N LEU A 393 16.82 -9.69 -25.17
CA LEU A 393 15.37 -9.46 -25.17
C LEU A 393 14.93 -8.48 -26.24
N LEU A 394 15.55 -7.29 -26.32
CA LEU A 394 15.20 -6.28 -27.32
C LEU A 394 15.44 -6.80 -28.75
N SER A 395 16.49 -7.60 -28.92
CA SER A 395 16.78 -8.26 -30.21
C SER A 395 15.71 -9.27 -30.60
N SER A 396 15.09 -9.95 -29.62
CA SER A 396 13.98 -10.90 -29.87
C SER A 396 12.69 -10.18 -30.33
N LEU A 397 12.56 -8.88 -30.08
CA LEU A 397 11.37 -8.10 -30.46
C LEU A 397 11.44 -7.52 -31.90
N LYS A 398 12.62 -7.51 -32.49
CA LYS A 398 12.80 -6.98 -33.86
C LYS A 398 11.86 -7.57 -34.91
N PRO A 399 11.58 -8.88 -34.92
CA PRO A 399 10.71 -9.49 -35.94
C PRO A 399 9.22 -9.49 -35.60
N GLU A 400 8.79 -9.06 -34.42
CA GLU A 400 7.47 -9.38 -33.88
C GLU A 400 6.31 -8.53 -34.38
N GLY A 401 6.53 -7.39 -35.06
CA GLY A 401 5.41 -6.63 -35.63
C GLY A 401 5.70 -5.21 -36.11
N THR A 402 5.00 -4.84 -37.16
CA THR A 402 5.05 -3.51 -37.80
C THR A 402 3.80 -2.65 -37.47
N GLU A 403 3.00 -3.05 -36.50
CA GLU A 403 1.79 -2.32 -36.12
C GLU A 403 2.16 -1.01 -35.40
N PRO A 404 1.48 0.12 -35.74
CA PRO A 404 1.80 1.43 -35.17
C PRO A 404 1.57 1.47 -33.66
N LEU A 405 2.62 1.83 -32.90
CA LEU A 405 2.60 1.96 -31.45
C LEU A 405 3.09 3.35 -31.01
N SER A 406 2.45 3.90 -30.02
CA SER A 406 2.98 5.04 -29.28
C SER A 406 4.10 4.60 -28.32
N LEU A 407 4.98 5.52 -27.93
CA LEU A 407 6.03 5.26 -26.93
C LEU A 407 5.44 4.72 -25.59
N LYS A 408 4.26 5.19 -25.21
CA LYS A 408 3.56 4.71 -23.99
C LYS A 408 3.15 3.25 -24.10
N GLU A 409 2.64 2.85 -25.26
CA GLU A 409 2.26 1.45 -25.53
C GLU A 409 3.49 0.54 -25.60
N TYR A 410 4.55 1.00 -26.27
CA TYR A 410 5.82 0.30 -26.32
C TYR A 410 6.38 0.05 -24.91
N LEU A 411 6.41 1.07 -24.05
CA LEU A 411 6.86 0.92 -22.67
C LEU A 411 5.99 -0.06 -21.90
N SER A 412 4.66 -0.01 -22.05
CA SER A 412 3.75 -0.91 -21.38
C SER A 412 3.94 -2.37 -21.83
N LEU A 413 4.23 -2.61 -23.11
CA LEU A 413 4.58 -3.93 -23.63
C LEU A 413 5.89 -4.45 -23.04
N LEU A 414 6.93 -3.63 -22.98
CA LEU A 414 8.20 -4.01 -22.36
C LEU A 414 8.01 -4.37 -20.88
N GLN A 415 7.26 -3.58 -20.12
CA GLN A 415 6.96 -3.86 -18.72
C GLN A 415 6.28 -5.22 -18.53
N GLU A 416 5.32 -5.56 -19.39
CA GLU A 416 4.64 -6.85 -19.36
C GLU A 416 5.60 -8.03 -19.64
N MET A 417 6.50 -7.86 -20.60
CA MET A 417 7.46 -8.89 -20.97
C MET A 417 8.48 -9.17 -19.88
N PHE A 418 8.97 -8.13 -19.24
CA PHE A 418 9.97 -8.27 -18.17
C PHE A 418 9.39 -8.77 -16.86
N SER A 419 8.10 -8.52 -16.59
CA SER A 419 7.46 -8.94 -15.34
C SER A 419 7.32 -10.46 -15.17
N LYS A 420 7.43 -11.23 -16.25
CA LYS A 420 7.12 -12.69 -16.28
C LYS A 420 8.34 -13.61 -16.14
N LYS A 421 9.58 -13.12 -16.08
CA LYS A 421 10.76 -13.98 -16.07
C LYS A 421 11.32 -14.15 -14.65
N THR A 422 11.03 -15.29 -14.03
CA THR A 422 11.68 -15.75 -12.79
C THR A 422 12.59 -16.95 -13.11
N HIS A 423 13.82 -16.92 -12.63
CA HIS A 423 14.71 -18.08 -12.65
C HIS A 423 15.04 -18.50 -11.21
N PHE A 424 15.13 -19.81 -11.00
CA PHE A 424 15.63 -20.35 -9.74
C PHE A 424 17.12 -20.64 -9.88
N LEU A 425 17.92 -20.20 -8.91
CA LEU A 425 19.32 -20.63 -8.83
C LEU A 425 19.38 -22.08 -8.36
N LYS A 426 20.47 -22.76 -8.75
CA LYS A 426 20.75 -24.13 -8.32
C LYS A 426 20.95 -24.14 -6.80
N GLU A 427 20.12 -24.87 -6.10
CA GLU A 427 20.13 -24.97 -4.65
C GLU A 427 21.28 -25.88 -4.13
N SER A 428 21.73 -25.58 -2.90
CA SER A 428 22.56 -26.52 -2.16
C SER A 428 21.71 -27.70 -1.68
N TYR A 429 22.33 -28.88 -1.48
CA TYR A 429 21.60 -30.06 -1.02
C TYR A 429 20.89 -29.86 0.33
N ASP A 430 21.43 -29.07 1.24
CA ASP A 430 20.82 -28.70 2.52
C ASP A 430 20.52 -27.21 2.52
N SER A 431 19.24 -26.86 2.36
CA SER A 431 18.77 -25.49 2.33
C SER A 431 17.41 -25.33 2.99
N LEU A 432 17.19 -24.18 3.60
CA LEU A 432 15.92 -23.79 4.21
C LEU A 432 14.90 -23.45 3.11
N TYR A 433 13.64 -23.86 3.30
CA TYR A 433 12.58 -23.58 2.33
C TYR A 433 11.88 -22.25 2.60
N LEU A 434 11.92 -21.35 1.62
CA LEU A 434 11.14 -20.14 1.57
C LEU A 434 9.93 -20.36 0.64
N LEU A 435 8.71 -20.32 1.19
CA LEU A 435 7.47 -20.57 0.45
C LEU A 435 6.55 -19.34 0.51
N ASN A 436 5.79 -19.15 -0.56
CA ASN A 436 4.68 -18.20 -0.55
C ASN A 436 3.43 -18.86 0.05
N TYR A 437 2.51 -18.09 0.61
CA TYR A 437 1.25 -18.57 1.19
C TYR A 437 0.32 -19.31 0.22
N ASN A 438 0.59 -19.26 -1.10
CA ASN A 438 -0.13 -20.05 -2.09
C ASN A 438 0.45 -21.47 -2.29
N GLN A 439 1.48 -21.85 -1.56
CA GLN A 439 2.24 -23.10 -1.69
C GLN A 439 2.16 -23.93 -0.38
N PRO A 440 1.09 -24.69 -0.12
CA PRO A 440 0.90 -25.41 1.14
C PRO A 440 1.73 -26.71 1.21
N TYR A 441 3.04 -26.62 0.97
CA TYR A 441 3.92 -27.79 0.80
C TYR A 441 4.72 -28.18 2.04
N SER A 442 4.62 -27.43 3.15
CA SER A 442 5.48 -27.63 4.33
C SER A 442 5.44 -29.04 4.91
N GLU A 443 4.26 -29.64 5.00
CA GLU A 443 4.13 -31.02 5.47
C GLU A 443 4.59 -32.05 4.45
N LEU A 444 4.41 -31.81 3.14
CA LEU A 444 4.90 -32.66 2.08
C LEU A 444 6.44 -32.65 2.03
N LEU A 445 7.04 -31.51 2.33
CA LEU A 445 8.48 -31.34 2.51
C LEU A 445 8.99 -31.89 3.84
N GLN A 446 8.12 -32.51 4.65
CA GLN A 446 8.44 -33.09 5.95
C GLN A 446 9.09 -32.11 6.92
N ALA A 447 8.75 -30.82 6.84
CA ALA A 447 9.26 -29.82 7.73
C ALA A 447 8.77 -30.07 9.18
N LYS A 448 9.67 -29.88 10.16
CA LYS A 448 9.32 -29.96 11.58
C LYS A 448 8.84 -28.63 12.12
N TYR A 449 9.44 -27.55 11.65
CA TYR A 449 9.25 -26.18 12.11
C TYR A 449 8.76 -25.29 10.97
N VAL A 450 7.67 -24.58 11.21
CA VAL A 450 7.03 -23.69 10.23
C VAL A 450 6.90 -22.28 10.80
N TYR A 451 7.34 -21.29 10.08
CA TYR A 451 7.26 -19.88 10.42
C TYR A 451 6.39 -19.15 9.41
N CYS A 452 5.31 -18.54 9.86
CA CYS A 452 4.37 -17.80 9.04
C CYS A 452 4.57 -16.30 9.27
N LEU A 453 5.35 -15.64 8.42
CA LEU A 453 5.68 -14.21 8.53
C LEU A 453 4.57 -13.30 7.96
N GLY A 454 4.43 -12.12 8.52
CA GLY A 454 3.59 -11.05 7.97
C GLY A 454 2.10 -11.35 8.01
N LEU A 455 1.62 -12.03 9.06
CA LEU A 455 0.20 -12.24 9.29
C LEU A 455 -0.46 -10.93 9.76
N ASN A 456 -0.46 -9.94 8.88
CA ASN A 456 -1.08 -8.65 9.07
C ASN A 456 -2.31 -8.49 8.14
N GLU A 457 -3.32 -7.75 8.59
CA GLU A 457 -4.53 -7.45 7.81
C GLU A 457 -4.14 -6.73 6.52
N THR A 458 -4.89 -6.94 5.43
CA THR A 458 -4.60 -6.49 4.07
C THR A 458 -3.39 -7.16 3.39
N ILE A 459 -2.54 -7.87 4.14
CA ILE A 459 -1.42 -8.66 3.61
C ILE A 459 -1.82 -10.13 3.52
N ILE A 460 -2.20 -10.75 4.63
CA ILE A 460 -2.77 -12.10 4.70
C ILE A 460 -3.96 -12.07 5.67
N PRO A 461 -5.18 -12.44 5.23
CA PRO A 461 -5.56 -12.90 3.88
C PRO A 461 -5.43 -11.81 2.82
N GLN A 462 -5.07 -12.21 1.60
CA GLN A 462 -4.92 -11.28 0.49
C GLN A 462 -6.28 -10.71 0.06
N GLU A 463 -6.35 -9.40 -0.17
CA GLU A 463 -7.52 -8.77 -0.79
C GLU A 463 -7.55 -9.03 -2.30
N PHE A 464 -8.71 -9.49 -2.79
CA PHE A 464 -8.95 -9.64 -4.22
C PHE A 464 -9.83 -8.49 -4.72
N LYS A 465 -9.19 -7.46 -5.27
CA LYS A 465 -9.89 -6.35 -5.92
C LYS A 465 -10.23 -6.72 -7.35
N ASN A 466 -11.43 -6.39 -7.79
CA ASN A 466 -11.79 -6.56 -9.19
C ASN A 466 -11.11 -5.47 -10.03
N THR A 467 -9.99 -5.84 -10.65
CA THR A 467 -9.25 -4.98 -11.59
C THR A 467 -9.55 -5.33 -13.06
N ASN A 468 -10.44 -6.28 -13.31
CA ASN A 468 -10.78 -6.76 -14.64
C ASN A 468 -11.82 -5.85 -15.30
N LEU A 469 -11.89 -5.92 -16.64
CA LEU A 469 -12.93 -5.23 -17.42
C LEU A 469 -14.34 -5.72 -17.06
N LEU A 470 -14.51 -6.99 -16.65
CA LEU A 470 -15.79 -7.55 -16.21
C LEU A 470 -16.00 -7.32 -14.72
N LEU A 471 -17.10 -6.68 -14.36
CA LEU A 471 -17.56 -6.58 -12.97
C LEU A 471 -18.01 -7.95 -12.45
N ASN A 472 -17.98 -8.17 -11.13
CA ASN A 472 -18.41 -9.46 -10.55
C ASN A 472 -19.83 -9.85 -10.93
N GLN A 473 -20.76 -8.91 -11.04
CA GLN A 473 -22.13 -9.19 -11.48
C GLN A 473 -22.18 -9.67 -12.94
N GLU A 474 -21.40 -9.06 -13.81
CA GLU A 474 -21.27 -9.47 -15.22
C GLU A 474 -20.60 -10.85 -15.34
N ALA A 475 -19.57 -11.07 -14.55
CA ALA A 475 -18.86 -12.34 -14.49
C ALA A 475 -19.80 -13.49 -14.02
N LEU A 476 -20.59 -13.27 -12.97
CA LEU A 476 -21.59 -14.23 -12.49
C LEU A 476 -22.63 -14.55 -13.57
N ALA A 477 -23.18 -13.53 -14.25
CA ALA A 477 -24.17 -13.74 -15.32
C ALA A 477 -23.60 -14.55 -16.51
N LEU A 478 -22.30 -14.43 -16.77
CA LEU A 478 -21.60 -15.18 -17.82
C LEU A 478 -21.07 -16.53 -17.35
N LYS A 479 -21.19 -16.90 -16.08
CA LYS A 479 -20.50 -18.04 -15.47
C LYS A 479 -18.97 -17.96 -15.62
N TYR A 480 -18.46 -16.75 -15.58
CA TYR A 480 -17.04 -16.43 -15.64
C TYR A 480 -16.44 -16.40 -14.23
N PRO A 481 -15.18 -16.78 -14.02
CA PRO A 481 -14.54 -16.72 -12.70
C PRO A 481 -14.61 -15.32 -12.06
N THR A 482 -15.00 -15.27 -10.80
CA THR A 482 -15.17 -14.04 -10.02
C THR A 482 -14.04 -13.83 -8.99
N THR A 483 -14.03 -12.67 -8.37
CA THR A 483 -13.13 -12.46 -7.20
C THR A 483 -13.52 -13.34 -6.01
N TYR A 484 -14.79 -13.80 -5.92
CA TYR A 484 -15.22 -14.75 -4.90
C TYR A 484 -14.60 -16.14 -5.09
N ASP A 485 -14.46 -16.58 -6.35
CA ASP A 485 -13.79 -17.85 -6.65
C ASP A 485 -12.29 -17.77 -6.29
N ALA A 486 -11.64 -16.64 -6.58
CA ALA A 486 -10.26 -16.40 -6.18
C ALA A 486 -10.10 -16.37 -4.65
N LEU A 487 -11.02 -15.71 -3.93
CA LEU A 487 -11.05 -15.68 -2.47
C LEU A 487 -11.24 -17.09 -1.87
N ASN A 488 -12.20 -17.85 -2.39
CA ASN A 488 -12.45 -19.23 -1.94
C ASN A 488 -11.23 -20.12 -2.14
N LYS A 489 -10.56 -20.01 -3.30
CA LYS A 489 -9.32 -20.73 -3.57
C LYS A 489 -8.22 -20.36 -2.58
N HIS A 490 -8.06 -19.07 -2.30
CA HIS A 490 -7.07 -18.60 -1.32
C HIS A 490 -7.40 -19.11 0.10
N GLN A 491 -8.65 -19.05 0.52
CA GLN A 491 -9.09 -19.56 1.81
C GLN A 491 -8.84 -21.09 1.95
N ASN A 492 -9.10 -21.86 0.88
CA ASN A 492 -8.79 -23.29 0.88
C ASN A 492 -7.29 -23.55 1.03
N THR A 493 -6.45 -22.79 0.32
CA THR A 493 -4.99 -22.89 0.46
C THR A 493 -4.54 -22.58 1.89
N LEU A 494 -5.10 -21.53 2.51
CA LEU A 494 -4.80 -21.21 3.93
C LEU A 494 -5.31 -22.27 4.89
N ARG A 495 -6.47 -22.90 4.64
CA ARG A 495 -6.93 -24.06 5.42
C ARG A 495 -5.90 -25.18 5.37
N HIS A 496 -5.46 -25.58 4.19
CA HIS A 496 -4.44 -26.61 4.02
C HIS A 496 -3.13 -26.28 4.73
N LEU A 497 -2.70 -25.01 4.66
CA LEU A 497 -1.47 -24.56 5.29
C LEU A 497 -1.53 -24.64 6.82
N PHE A 498 -2.64 -24.20 7.42
CA PHE A 498 -2.78 -24.16 8.89
C PHE A 498 -3.29 -25.50 9.49
N SER A 499 -3.82 -26.42 8.69
CA SER A 499 -4.24 -27.74 9.13
C SER A 499 -3.17 -28.83 8.99
N CYS A 500 -1.90 -28.46 8.81
CA CYS A 500 -0.79 -29.40 8.66
C CYS A 500 -0.19 -29.87 9.99
N HIS A 501 0.32 -31.11 10.05
CA HIS A 501 1.01 -31.65 11.21
C HIS A 501 2.48 -31.20 11.25
N HIS A 502 2.84 -30.42 12.28
CA HIS A 502 4.21 -29.97 12.54
C HIS A 502 4.52 -30.00 14.03
N GLN A 503 5.79 -30.03 14.41
CA GLN A 503 6.19 -29.93 15.82
C GLN A 503 5.94 -28.52 16.38
N LYS A 504 6.12 -27.47 15.53
CA LYS A 504 5.96 -26.08 15.92
C LYS A 504 5.55 -25.24 14.72
N ILE A 505 4.50 -24.43 14.90
CA ILE A 505 4.05 -23.43 13.92
C ILE A 505 4.05 -22.07 14.61
N ILE A 506 4.88 -21.16 14.11
CA ILE A 506 4.98 -19.78 14.61
C ILE A 506 4.17 -18.86 13.70
N LEU A 507 3.12 -18.27 14.25
CA LEU A 507 2.27 -17.27 13.61
C LEU A 507 2.84 -15.90 13.98
N SER A 508 3.46 -15.21 13.04
CA SER A 508 4.10 -13.92 13.35
C SER A 508 3.47 -12.75 12.63
N TYR A 509 3.47 -11.60 13.29
CA TYR A 509 3.03 -10.33 12.74
C TYR A 509 3.83 -9.17 13.31
N ALA A 510 3.97 -8.12 12.51
CA ALA A 510 4.62 -6.88 12.90
C ALA A 510 3.58 -5.80 13.23
N LEU A 511 3.93 -4.88 14.13
CA LEU A 511 3.11 -3.70 14.42
C LEU A 511 3.37 -2.56 13.44
N ARG A 512 4.53 -2.59 12.75
CA ARG A 512 4.94 -1.55 11.79
C ARG A 512 5.61 -2.14 10.58
N ASP A 513 5.35 -1.51 9.43
CA ASP A 513 6.03 -1.82 8.18
C ASP A 513 7.46 -1.26 8.13
N LEU A 514 8.18 -1.51 7.02
CA LEU A 514 9.55 -1.04 6.81
C LEU A 514 9.68 0.51 6.75
N ASN A 515 8.58 1.21 6.48
CA ASN A 515 8.50 2.66 6.40
C ASN A 515 8.02 3.30 7.72
N GLY A 516 7.71 2.47 8.73
CA GLY A 516 7.19 2.89 10.03
C GLY A 516 5.67 3.11 10.04
N GLY A 517 4.95 2.67 9.02
CA GLY A 517 3.48 2.66 8.98
C GLY A 517 2.91 1.59 9.92
N ASP A 518 1.81 1.90 10.61
CA ASP A 518 1.18 0.97 11.54
C ASP A 518 0.50 -0.18 10.79
N LEU A 519 0.67 -1.38 11.31
CA LEU A 519 0.09 -2.61 10.78
C LEU A 519 -0.86 -3.22 11.82
N VAL A 520 -1.99 -3.77 11.35
CA VAL A 520 -2.99 -4.44 12.18
C VAL A 520 -2.81 -5.95 12.07
N VAL A 521 -3.04 -6.66 13.18
CA VAL A 521 -2.98 -8.14 13.20
C VAL A 521 -4.02 -8.75 12.27
N SER A 522 -3.62 -9.81 11.54
CA SER A 522 -4.47 -10.54 10.61
C SER A 522 -5.71 -11.13 11.26
N SER A 523 -6.83 -11.10 10.54
CA SER A 523 -8.06 -11.83 10.88
C SER A 523 -7.83 -13.34 11.02
N ILE A 524 -6.82 -13.92 10.38
CA ILE A 524 -6.43 -15.33 10.55
C ILE A 524 -5.99 -15.62 11.99
N ILE A 525 -5.09 -14.79 12.54
CA ILE A 525 -4.64 -14.95 13.94
C ILE A 525 -5.84 -14.79 14.88
N GLN A 526 -6.71 -13.80 14.64
CA GLN A 526 -7.91 -13.58 15.44
C GLN A 526 -8.87 -14.81 15.41
N LYS A 527 -9.01 -15.45 14.25
CA LYS A 527 -9.81 -16.66 14.09
C LYS A 527 -9.18 -17.84 14.81
N LEU A 528 -7.87 -18.07 14.64
CA LEU A 528 -7.18 -19.17 15.35
C LEU A 528 -7.19 -18.99 16.86
N THR A 529 -7.11 -17.76 17.38
CA THR A 529 -7.22 -17.49 18.82
C THR A 529 -8.64 -17.68 19.37
N LYS A 530 -9.67 -17.61 18.51
CA LYS A 530 -11.03 -18.03 18.90
C LYS A 530 -11.16 -19.54 18.96
N LEU A 531 -10.45 -20.29 18.13
CA LEU A 531 -10.48 -21.75 18.10
C LEU A 531 -9.63 -22.38 19.21
N PHE A 532 -8.50 -21.76 19.58
CA PHE A 532 -7.52 -22.31 20.53
C PHE A 532 -6.99 -21.26 21.51
N THR A 533 -6.44 -21.73 22.65
CA THR A 533 -5.63 -20.89 23.55
C THR A 533 -4.18 -20.93 23.11
N ILE A 534 -3.76 -19.97 22.26
CA ILE A 534 -2.43 -19.98 21.66
C ILE A 534 -1.43 -19.26 22.56
N PRO A 535 -0.32 -19.90 22.98
CA PRO A 535 0.71 -19.28 23.80
C PRO A 535 1.51 -18.26 23.00
N THR A 536 2.02 -17.24 23.71
CA THR A 536 2.94 -16.26 23.12
C THR A 536 4.33 -16.89 22.93
N PHE A 537 4.92 -16.67 21.78
CA PHE A 537 6.28 -17.08 21.49
C PHE A 537 7.28 -16.33 22.40
N LYS A 538 8.14 -17.09 23.08
CA LYS A 538 9.21 -16.50 23.91
C LYS A 538 10.32 -15.97 23.00
N LYS A 539 10.49 -14.66 22.97
CA LYS A 539 11.54 -14.01 22.17
C LYS A 539 12.92 -14.45 22.63
N HIS A 540 13.79 -14.73 21.66
CA HIS A 540 15.17 -15.13 21.91
C HIS A 540 16.05 -13.93 22.19
N ILE A 541 16.97 -14.09 23.15
CA ILE A 541 17.97 -13.07 23.50
C ILE A 541 19.36 -13.47 22.95
N LEU A 542 19.40 -14.36 21.98
CA LEU A 542 20.64 -14.81 21.35
C LEU A 542 21.27 -13.74 20.46
N ILE A 543 22.54 -13.43 20.73
CA ILE A 543 23.32 -12.47 19.98
C ILE A 543 24.17 -13.21 18.98
N HIS A 544 23.81 -13.15 17.70
CA HIS A 544 24.78 -13.50 16.66
C HIS A 544 25.92 -12.47 16.66
N PRO A 545 27.20 -12.86 16.44
CA PRO A 545 28.34 -11.92 16.46
C PRO A 545 28.15 -10.71 15.54
N SER A 546 27.50 -10.88 14.36
CA SER A 546 27.21 -9.80 13.41
C SER A 546 26.07 -8.85 13.85
N LEU A 547 25.28 -9.23 14.86
CA LEU A 547 24.17 -8.44 15.40
C LEU A 547 24.44 -7.97 16.84
N LYS A 548 25.64 -8.14 17.33
CA LYS A 548 26.05 -7.83 18.68
C LYS A 548 25.81 -6.36 19.03
N GLU A 549 26.14 -5.46 18.12
CA GLU A 549 25.91 -4.02 18.28
C GLU A 549 24.41 -3.69 18.32
N ASP A 550 23.62 -4.32 17.47
CA ASP A 550 22.17 -4.15 17.38
C ASP A 550 21.46 -4.61 18.67
N TYR A 551 21.94 -5.69 19.26
CA TYR A 551 21.45 -6.20 20.55
C TYR A 551 21.76 -5.25 21.70
N TYR A 552 22.97 -4.73 21.75
CA TYR A 552 23.34 -3.75 22.78
C TYR A 552 22.55 -2.47 22.68
N LEU A 553 22.41 -1.99 21.47
CA LEU A 553 21.62 -0.80 21.20
C LEU A 553 20.16 -0.96 21.60
N LYS A 554 19.58 -2.18 21.59
CA LYS A 554 18.20 -2.45 22.01
C LYS A 554 17.99 -2.53 23.52
N GLY A 555 19.00 -2.31 24.30
CA GLY A 555 18.87 -2.21 25.74
C GLY A 555 18.42 -3.50 26.44
N HIS A 556 18.59 -4.67 25.80
CA HIS A 556 18.30 -5.94 26.45
C HIS A 556 19.26 -6.17 27.62
N GLN A 557 18.71 -6.28 28.81
CA GLN A 557 19.47 -6.60 30.01
C GLN A 557 19.46 -8.12 30.21
N ASP A 558 20.61 -8.74 30.14
CA ASP A 558 20.81 -10.13 30.50
C ASP A 558 21.89 -10.18 31.60
N ASP A 559 21.54 -10.71 32.77
CA ASP A 559 22.42 -10.80 33.94
C ASP A 559 23.67 -11.64 33.66
N SER A 560 23.64 -12.53 32.66
CA SER A 560 24.79 -13.32 32.22
C SER A 560 25.86 -12.50 31.47
N LEU A 561 25.57 -11.24 31.14
CA LEU A 561 26.41 -10.36 30.32
C LEU A 561 26.78 -9.06 31.05
N SER A 562 27.14 -9.15 32.31
CA SER A 562 27.40 -8.01 33.21
C SER A 562 28.34 -6.94 32.65
N VAL A 563 29.40 -7.33 31.91
CA VAL A 563 30.35 -6.39 31.29
C VAL A 563 29.66 -5.57 30.18
N LEU A 564 28.75 -6.17 29.50
CA LEU A 564 28.03 -5.59 28.39
C LEU A 564 26.88 -4.68 28.86
N ASN A 565 26.24 -5.05 29.97
CA ASN A 565 25.27 -4.21 30.65
C ASN A 565 25.85 -2.90 31.13
N HIS A 566 27.16 -2.91 31.53
CA HIS A 566 27.84 -1.69 31.91
C HIS A 566 28.01 -0.72 30.72
N HIS A 567 28.39 -1.21 29.54
CA HIS A 567 28.52 -0.39 28.35
C HIS A 567 27.14 0.15 27.88
N LEU A 568 26.12 -0.61 28.07
CA LEU A 568 24.74 -0.21 27.78
C LEU A 568 24.25 0.90 28.72
N LEU A 569 24.55 0.77 30.01
CA LEU A 569 24.26 1.80 31.02
C LEU A 569 25.00 3.10 30.68
N VAL A 570 26.26 3.01 30.29
CA VAL A 570 27.05 4.18 29.86
C VAL A 570 26.47 4.78 28.58
N TYR A 571 26.04 3.94 27.60
CA TYR A 571 25.39 4.41 26.38
C TYR A 571 24.04 5.07 26.67
N LYS A 572 23.18 4.45 27.45
CA LYS A 572 21.91 5.04 27.90
C LYS A 572 22.14 6.35 28.64
N GLN A 573 23.07 6.38 29.59
CA GLN A 573 23.43 7.60 30.36
C GLN A 573 23.99 8.69 29.46
N SER A 574 24.84 8.37 28.49
CA SER A 574 25.40 9.36 27.56
C SER A 574 24.37 9.91 26.56
N HIS A 575 23.34 9.13 26.20
CA HIS A 575 22.23 9.59 25.31
C HIS A 575 21.10 10.29 26.07
N HIS A 576 20.96 10.01 27.39
CA HIS A 576 20.00 10.72 28.25
C HIS A 576 20.58 12.00 28.88
N GLN A 577 21.89 12.18 28.88
CA GLN A 577 22.52 13.45 29.26
C GLN A 577 22.42 14.43 28.07
N VAL A 578 21.20 14.85 27.77
CA VAL A 578 21.02 16.10 27.05
C VAL A 578 21.52 17.19 28.05
N LEU A 579 22.65 17.79 27.75
CA LEU A 579 23.13 18.94 28.52
C LEU A 579 21.99 20.00 28.49
N PRO A 580 21.51 20.45 29.66
CA PRO A 580 20.53 21.50 29.70
C PRO A 580 21.08 22.71 28.96
N MET A 581 20.58 22.98 27.78
CA MET A 581 20.90 24.21 27.07
C MET A 581 19.99 25.32 27.61
N HIS A 582 20.59 26.30 28.24
CA HIS A 582 19.83 27.53 28.51
C HIS A 582 19.44 28.17 27.18
N ILE A 583 18.25 27.84 26.73
CA ILE A 583 17.67 28.43 25.54
C ILE A 583 17.15 29.80 25.99
N ASN A 584 17.82 30.85 25.53
CA ASN A 584 17.41 32.20 25.87
C ASN A 584 16.09 32.55 25.15
N HIS A 585 14.96 32.19 25.76
CA HIS A 585 13.63 32.50 25.27
C HIS A 585 13.16 33.92 25.62
N GLN A 586 13.98 34.69 26.33
CA GLN A 586 13.58 35.96 26.97
C GLN A 586 13.13 37.07 26.03
N HIS A 587 13.20 36.92 24.70
CA HIS A 587 12.87 38.00 23.76
C HIS A 587 12.01 37.61 22.54
N ASN A 588 11.51 36.38 22.43
CA ASN A 588 10.68 35.97 21.28
C ASN A 588 9.37 35.36 21.78
N PRO A 589 8.22 35.99 21.49
CA PRO A 589 6.93 35.44 21.85
C PRO A 589 6.71 34.08 21.18
N LEU A 590 6.17 33.14 21.94
CA LEU A 590 5.84 31.80 21.49
C LEU A 590 4.54 31.80 20.68
N SER A 591 4.40 30.89 19.73
CA SER A 591 3.13 30.62 19.07
C SER A 591 2.56 29.27 19.54
N ALA A 592 1.23 29.12 19.44
CA ALA A 592 0.56 27.86 19.74
C ALA A 592 1.21 26.69 18.98
N SER A 593 1.53 26.90 17.69
CA SER A 593 2.21 25.86 16.87
C SER A 593 3.58 25.46 17.40
N LYS A 594 4.36 26.39 17.99
CA LYS A 594 5.66 26.06 18.60
C LYS A 594 5.47 25.19 19.84
N LEU A 595 4.47 25.51 20.66
CA LEU A 595 4.12 24.73 21.84
C LEU A 595 3.66 23.32 21.47
N GLU A 596 2.80 23.20 20.46
CA GLU A 596 2.35 21.91 19.95
C GLU A 596 3.52 21.05 19.41
N VAL A 597 4.49 21.65 18.71
CA VAL A 597 5.69 20.93 18.22
C VAL A 597 6.58 20.50 19.39
N TYR A 598 6.71 21.31 20.43
CA TYR A 598 7.44 20.93 21.63
C TYR A 598 6.77 19.77 22.37
N ASN A 599 5.43 19.85 22.52
CA ASN A 599 4.61 18.78 23.10
C ASN A 599 4.70 17.47 22.28
N GLN A 600 4.82 17.58 20.97
CA GLN A 600 5.05 16.40 20.11
C GLN A 600 6.40 15.74 20.38
N CYS A 601 7.46 16.53 20.45
CA CYS A 601 8.82 16.05 20.73
C CYS A 601 9.75 17.26 21.01
N PRO A 602 10.37 17.34 22.20
CA PRO A 602 11.32 18.41 22.54
C PRO A 602 12.49 18.51 21.56
N TYR A 603 13.04 17.38 21.11
CA TYR A 603 14.14 17.35 20.16
C TYR A 603 13.73 17.86 18.76
N LYS A 604 12.52 17.55 18.29
CA LYS A 604 11.98 18.11 17.05
C LYS A 604 11.89 19.64 17.12
N TYR A 605 11.40 20.16 18.24
CA TYR A 605 11.34 21.60 18.47
C TYR A 605 12.73 22.23 18.42
N TYR A 606 13.72 21.61 19.07
CA TYR A 606 15.12 22.07 19.08
C TYR A 606 15.70 22.15 17.67
N LEU A 607 15.55 21.09 16.87
CA LEU A 607 16.04 21.08 15.50
C LEU A 607 15.33 22.12 14.61
N GLN A 608 14.02 22.23 14.75
CA GLN A 608 13.20 23.06 13.86
C GLN A 608 13.28 24.56 14.20
N TYR A 609 13.24 24.92 15.46
CA TYR A 609 13.09 26.33 15.88
C TYR A 609 14.35 26.94 16.50
N ILE A 610 15.24 26.16 17.09
CA ILE A 610 16.46 26.64 17.70
C ILE A 610 17.63 26.52 16.72
N LEU A 611 17.92 25.33 16.22
CA LEU A 611 18.95 25.12 15.22
C LEU A 611 18.54 25.52 13.80
N LYS A 612 17.24 25.66 13.56
CA LYS A 612 16.67 25.99 12.23
C LYS A 612 17.22 25.11 11.12
N VAL A 613 17.26 23.80 11.40
CA VAL A 613 17.65 22.80 10.42
C VAL A 613 16.53 22.72 9.37
N ASP A 614 16.79 23.30 8.21
CA ASP A 614 15.82 23.27 7.12
C ASP A 614 15.69 21.86 6.52
N SER A 615 14.47 21.49 6.19
CA SER A 615 14.22 20.32 5.33
C SER A 615 14.83 20.62 3.95
N ILE A 616 15.39 19.58 3.31
CA ILE A 616 15.88 19.69 1.94
C ILE A 616 14.74 20.21 1.05
N ASN A 617 14.96 21.35 0.39
CA ASN A 617 13.96 21.94 -0.51
C ASN A 617 13.73 21.01 -1.71
N ASN A 618 12.58 20.35 -1.73
CA ASN A 618 12.18 19.53 -2.86
C ASN A 618 11.69 20.40 -4.03
N SER A 619 11.92 19.93 -5.25
CA SER A 619 11.40 20.58 -6.48
C SER A 619 9.86 20.55 -6.57
N LEU A 620 9.20 19.74 -5.75
CA LEU A 620 7.74 19.65 -5.67
C LEU A 620 7.19 20.65 -4.64
N ILE A 621 5.97 21.14 -4.90
CA ILE A 621 5.25 21.99 -3.95
C ILE A 621 4.89 21.15 -2.71
N GLN A 622 5.27 21.63 -1.54
CA GLN A 622 4.97 20.98 -0.27
C GLN A 622 3.61 21.41 0.30
N SER A 623 3.03 20.59 1.16
CA SER A 623 1.71 20.86 1.75
C SER A 623 1.65 22.16 2.55
N ASN A 624 2.73 22.54 3.25
CA ASN A 624 2.83 23.79 3.97
C ASN A 624 2.86 25.02 3.04
N GLU A 625 3.51 24.91 1.87
CA GLU A 625 3.54 25.99 0.86
C GLU A 625 2.17 26.16 0.22
N ILE A 626 1.43 25.07 -0.01
CA ILE A 626 0.03 25.12 -0.47
C ILE A 626 -0.83 25.82 0.58
N GLY A 627 -0.66 25.49 1.87
CA GLY A 627 -1.38 26.15 2.94
C GLY A 627 -1.15 27.67 2.94
N THR A 628 0.10 28.11 2.88
CA THR A 628 0.45 29.55 2.85
C THR A 628 -0.12 30.27 1.62
N LEU A 629 -0.07 29.61 0.44
CA LEU A 629 -0.69 30.16 -0.78
C LEU A 629 -2.21 30.29 -0.64
N VAL A 630 -2.88 29.29 -0.11
CA VAL A 630 -4.34 29.29 0.11
C VAL A 630 -4.75 30.42 1.05
N HIS A 631 -4.08 30.58 2.21
CA HIS A 631 -4.35 31.67 3.16
C HIS A 631 -4.16 33.04 2.50
N TYR A 632 -3.06 33.24 1.77
CA TYR A 632 -2.79 34.49 1.05
C TYR A 632 -3.91 34.83 0.06
N VAL A 633 -4.35 33.85 -0.76
CA VAL A 633 -5.40 34.08 -1.76
C VAL A 633 -6.75 34.37 -1.08
N LEU A 634 -7.10 33.68 -0.01
CA LEU A 634 -8.32 33.92 0.75
C LEU A 634 -8.30 35.29 1.43
N GLU A 635 -7.15 35.71 1.99
CA GLU A 635 -6.97 37.07 2.55
C GLU A 635 -7.19 38.14 1.47
N LYS A 636 -6.61 37.99 0.28
CA LYS A 636 -6.73 39.03 -0.79
C LYS A 636 -8.14 39.09 -1.39
N ASN A 637 -8.90 38.00 -1.33
CA ASN A 637 -10.24 37.91 -1.92
C ASN A 637 -11.37 37.90 -0.89
N HIS A 638 -11.12 38.30 0.37
CA HIS A 638 -12.11 38.26 1.44
C HIS A 638 -13.33 39.18 1.21
N HIS A 639 -13.21 40.20 0.37
CA HIS A 639 -14.30 41.09 0.02
C HIS A 639 -15.48 40.39 -0.68
N TYR A 640 -15.27 39.21 -1.25
CA TYR A 640 -16.33 38.37 -1.81
C TYR A 640 -17.18 37.69 -0.75
N PHE A 641 -16.75 37.59 0.52
CA PHE A 641 -17.49 36.87 1.55
C PHE A 641 -18.78 37.57 1.97
N ASN A 642 -18.78 38.89 2.02
CA ASN A 642 -19.95 39.68 2.54
C ASN A 642 -21.02 40.01 1.47
N ASN A 643 -20.79 39.71 0.20
CA ASN A 643 -21.66 40.12 -0.89
C ASN A 643 -21.97 38.96 -1.86
N TYR A 644 -22.78 37.98 -1.40
CA TYR A 644 -23.24 36.94 -2.30
C TYR A 644 -24.38 37.41 -3.20
N GLN A 645 -24.05 37.91 -4.39
CA GLN A 645 -24.99 38.07 -5.52
C GLN A 645 -24.32 37.33 -6.71
N ALA A 646 -25.06 36.45 -7.40
CA ALA A 646 -24.51 35.62 -8.47
C ALA A 646 -23.73 36.39 -9.55
N LYS A 647 -24.06 37.69 -9.77
CA LYS A 647 -23.38 38.55 -10.70
C LYS A 647 -22.01 39.10 -10.19
N ASN A 648 -21.72 39.00 -8.90
CA ASN A 648 -20.49 39.54 -8.32
C ASN A 648 -19.29 38.60 -8.44
N PHE A 649 -19.48 37.39 -8.93
CA PHE A 649 -18.40 36.38 -9.06
C PHE A 649 -17.82 36.28 -10.48
N ASP A 650 -18.25 37.15 -11.43
CA ASP A 650 -17.78 37.07 -12.82
C ASP A 650 -16.25 37.31 -12.93
N SER A 651 -15.67 38.17 -12.08
CA SER A 651 -14.22 38.45 -12.01
C SER A 651 -13.44 37.54 -11.05
N LEU A 652 -14.12 36.74 -10.21
CA LEU A 652 -13.47 35.98 -9.14
C LEU A 652 -12.34 35.06 -9.63
N LYS A 653 -12.51 34.38 -10.77
CA LYS A 653 -11.45 33.53 -11.34
C LYS A 653 -10.20 34.32 -11.73
N GLU A 654 -10.40 35.50 -12.31
CA GLU A 654 -9.31 36.39 -12.69
C GLU A 654 -8.59 36.95 -11.45
N ASP A 655 -9.34 37.34 -10.41
CA ASP A 655 -8.79 37.83 -9.15
C ASP A 655 -8.00 36.77 -8.38
N ILE A 656 -8.50 35.53 -8.35
CA ILE A 656 -7.76 34.38 -7.79
C ILE A 656 -6.47 34.14 -8.60
N HIS A 657 -6.58 34.10 -9.92
CA HIS A 657 -5.41 33.91 -10.80
C HIS A 657 -4.36 35.00 -10.57
N LEU A 658 -4.78 36.26 -10.52
CA LEU A 658 -3.90 37.39 -10.25
C LEU A 658 -3.25 37.31 -8.85
N SER A 659 -4.01 36.90 -7.84
CA SER A 659 -3.50 36.70 -6.48
C SER A 659 -2.44 35.61 -6.43
N ILE A 660 -2.66 34.47 -7.10
CA ILE A 660 -1.69 33.39 -7.22
C ILE A 660 -0.43 33.91 -7.94
N GLN A 661 -0.57 34.60 -9.06
CA GLN A 661 0.58 35.12 -9.82
C GLN A 661 1.39 36.14 -9.00
N ASN A 662 0.75 37.00 -8.24
CA ASN A 662 1.41 37.96 -7.35
C ASN A 662 2.16 37.26 -6.21
N TYR A 663 1.58 36.21 -5.63
CA TYR A 663 2.26 35.38 -4.62
C TYR A 663 3.51 34.73 -5.20
N LEU A 664 3.40 34.11 -6.37
CA LEU A 664 4.52 33.43 -7.05
C LEU A 664 5.65 34.41 -7.41
N LYS A 665 5.33 35.63 -7.86
CA LYS A 665 6.32 36.67 -8.17
C LYS A 665 7.10 37.11 -6.93
N THR A 666 6.44 37.27 -5.79
CA THR A 666 7.08 37.70 -4.54
C THR A 666 7.95 36.64 -3.92
N HIS A 667 7.61 35.37 -4.08
CA HIS A 667 8.35 34.26 -3.50
C HIS A 667 9.39 33.61 -4.45
N MET A 668 9.52 34.08 -5.68
CA MET A 668 10.54 33.76 -6.72
C MET A 668 10.93 32.27 -6.82
N LEU A 669 9.98 31.35 -6.70
CA LEU A 669 10.29 29.93 -6.68
C LEU A 669 10.28 29.37 -8.12
N LYS A 670 11.46 29.17 -8.70
CA LYS A 670 11.63 28.53 -10.03
C LYS A 670 10.92 27.18 -10.16
N LYS A 671 10.71 26.46 -9.04
CA LYS A 671 9.99 25.19 -9.02
C LYS A 671 8.55 25.28 -9.53
N TYR A 672 7.90 26.43 -9.44
CA TYR A 672 6.54 26.62 -9.97
C TYR A 672 6.48 26.63 -11.51
N ALA A 673 7.61 26.77 -12.20
CA ALA A 673 7.69 26.65 -13.65
C ALA A 673 7.59 25.20 -14.16
N LEU A 674 7.77 24.21 -13.29
CA LEU A 674 7.63 22.78 -13.63
C LEU A 674 6.18 22.47 -14.04
N LYS A 675 5.97 21.78 -15.16
CA LYS A 675 4.63 21.43 -15.67
C LYS A 675 3.75 20.71 -14.62
N LYS A 676 4.34 19.83 -13.82
CA LYS A 676 3.63 19.14 -12.74
C LYS A 676 3.12 20.12 -11.68
N ASN A 677 3.95 21.08 -11.28
CA ASN A 677 3.56 22.09 -10.30
C ASN A 677 2.52 23.07 -10.87
N GLN A 678 2.59 23.42 -12.15
CA GLN A 678 1.56 24.22 -12.83
C GLN A 678 0.20 23.50 -12.85
N PHE A 679 0.18 22.18 -13.03
CA PHE A 679 -1.06 21.40 -12.93
C PHE A 679 -1.66 21.46 -11.53
N PHE A 680 -0.83 21.32 -10.48
CA PHE A 680 -1.30 21.46 -9.09
C PHE A 680 -1.81 22.88 -8.80
N LEU A 681 -1.15 23.92 -9.30
CA LEU A 681 -1.64 25.30 -9.14
C LEU A 681 -3.02 25.48 -9.75
N LYS A 682 -3.29 24.89 -10.91
CA LYS A 682 -4.61 24.95 -11.53
C LYS A 682 -5.69 24.24 -10.70
N LEU A 683 -5.37 23.09 -10.10
CA LEU A 683 -6.30 22.42 -9.20
C LEU A 683 -6.58 23.25 -7.94
N ILE A 684 -5.55 23.93 -7.40
CA ILE A 684 -5.71 24.83 -6.24
C ILE A 684 -6.57 26.04 -6.62
N GLU A 685 -6.41 26.60 -7.82
CA GLU A 685 -7.24 27.68 -8.33
C GLU A 685 -8.72 27.31 -8.40
N ASP A 686 -9.05 26.12 -8.92
CA ASP A 686 -10.42 25.60 -8.97
C ASP A 686 -10.99 25.32 -7.56
N ASP A 687 -10.18 24.79 -6.64
CA ASP A 687 -10.58 24.55 -5.25
C ASP A 687 -10.83 25.87 -4.51
N LEU A 688 -10.01 26.89 -4.72
CA LEU A 688 -10.17 28.23 -4.14
C LEU A 688 -11.40 28.95 -4.67
N TYR A 689 -11.69 28.84 -5.97
CA TYR A 689 -12.91 29.39 -6.55
C TYR A 689 -14.17 28.82 -5.86
N ASN A 690 -14.21 27.51 -5.71
CA ASN A 690 -15.32 26.84 -5.02
C ASN A 690 -15.39 27.23 -3.54
N THR A 691 -14.25 27.32 -2.87
CA THR A 691 -14.13 27.70 -1.46
C THR A 691 -14.70 29.09 -1.21
N ILE A 692 -14.36 30.08 -2.02
CA ILE A 692 -14.82 31.47 -1.85
C ILE A 692 -16.35 31.57 -2.05
N ILE A 693 -16.89 30.88 -3.05
CA ILE A 693 -18.34 30.83 -3.29
C ILE A 693 -19.08 30.20 -2.10
N VAL A 694 -18.54 29.10 -1.57
CA VAL A 694 -19.14 28.41 -0.41
C VAL A 694 -19.10 29.31 0.82
N LEU A 695 -17.97 29.97 1.09
CA LEU A 695 -17.84 30.88 2.22
C LEU A 695 -18.81 32.05 2.12
N ALA A 696 -18.97 32.62 0.93
CA ALA A 696 -19.93 33.71 0.70
C ALA A 696 -21.39 33.25 0.90
N LYS A 697 -21.77 32.06 0.47
CA LYS A 697 -23.08 31.45 0.74
C LYS A 697 -23.29 31.21 2.23
N GLN A 698 -22.31 30.66 2.93
CA GLN A 698 -22.40 30.41 4.38
C GLN A 698 -22.58 31.69 5.18
N MET A 699 -21.95 32.79 4.75
CA MET A 699 -22.16 34.11 5.36
C MET A 699 -23.59 34.64 5.19
N GLN A 700 -24.28 34.29 4.12
CA GLN A 700 -25.64 34.70 3.87
C GLN A 700 -26.65 33.99 4.79
N HIS A 701 -26.38 32.73 5.16
CA HIS A 701 -27.26 31.92 6.02
C HIS A 701 -27.05 32.19 7.52
N GLY A 702 -25.95 32.87 7.92
CA GLY A 702 -25.63 33.19 9.30
C GLY A 702 -25.79 34.68 9.61
N LEU A 703 -25.81 34.99 10.91
CA LEU A 703 -25.85 36.35 11.40
C LEU A 703 -24.47 36.95 11.73
N PHE A 704 -23.43 36.12 11.70
CA PHE A 704 -22.06 36.57 11.92
C PHE A 704 -21.53 37.32 10.70
N GLU A 705 -20.93 38.47 10.92
CA GLU A 705 -20.28 39.27 9.87
C GLU A 705 -18.75 39.19 9.97
N LEU A 706 -18.08 39.23 8.82
CA LEU A 706 -16.62 39.25 8.75
C LEU A 706 -16.06 40.51 9.41
N SER A 707 -15.26 40.34 10.45
CA SER A 707 -14.62 41.45 11.18
C SER A 707 -13.16 41.65 10.76
N ALA A 708 -12.40 40.57 10.64
CA ALA A 708 -10.98 40.63 10.27
C ALA A 708 -10.49 39.34 9.60
N CYS A 709 -9.49 39.50 8.73
CA CYS A 709 -8.69 38.41 8.18
C CYS A 709 -7.22 38.57 8.57
N GLU A 710 -6.48 37.49 8.79
CA GLU A 710 -5.06 37.45 9.20
C GLU A 710 -4.79 38.35 10.43
N GLU A 711 -5.70 38.30 11.41
CA GLU A 711 -5.64 39.13 12.62
C GLU A 711 -4.46 38.70 13.51
N ARG A 712 -3.62 39.66 13.86
CA ARG A 712 -2.49 39.45 14.79
C ARG A 712 -2.95 39.61 16.22
N VAL A 713 -2.71 38.60 17.02
CA VAL A 713 -3.03 38.63 18.45
C VAL A 713 -1.78 38.45 19.28
N TYR A 714 -1.72 39.20 20.38
CA TYR A 714 -0.66 39.12 21.37
C TYR A 714 -1.31 39.04 22.75
N ASP A 715 -0.84 38.17 23.59
CA ASP A 715 -1.29 38.07 24.98
C ASP A 715 -0.11 37.63 25.87
N LYS A 716 -0.27 37.76 27.17
CA LYS A 716 0.70 37.36 28.17
C LYS A 716 0.00 36.48 29.21
N ILE A 717 0.41 35.21 29.23
CA ILE A 717 0.01 34.27 30.28
C ILE A 717 1.11 34.24 31.34
N GLN A 718 0.93 34.96 32.47
CA GLN A 718 1.99 35.19 33.47
C GLN A 718 3.25 35.81 32.81
N ASP A 719 4.36 35.03 32.76
CA ASP A 719 5.62 35.48 32.15
C ASP A 719 5.80 34.98 30.69
N ILE A 720 4.80 34.29 30.14
CA ILE A 720 4.87 33.67 28.78
C ILE A 720 4.21 34.65 27.79
N GLU A 721 5.00 35.25 26.94
CA GLU A 721 4.49 36.03 25.82
C GLU A 721 4.02 35.14 24.67
N LEU A 722 2.76 35.22 24.31
CA LEU A 722 2.13 34.49 23.21
C LEU A 722 1.83 35.40 22.04
N LYS A 723 1.98 34.90 20.85
CA LYS A 723 1.56 35.52 19.61
C LYS A 723 0.82 34.52 18.71
N GLY A 724 -0.17 35.04 18.00
CA GLY A 724 -0.94 34.26 17.05
C GLY A 724 -1.31 35.04 15.79
N PHE A 725 -1.66 34.28 14.78
CA PHE A 725 -2.29 34.78 13.55
C PHE A 725 -3.58 33.99 13.38
N ILE A 726 -4.68 34.71 13.24
CA ILE A 726 -6.02 34.13 13.09
C ILE A 726 -6.47 34.39 11.66
N ASP A 727 -6.72 33.34 10.91
CA ASP A 727 -7.07 33.45 9.50
C ASP A 727 -8.33 34.30 9.29
N ARG A 728 -9.34 34.07 10.11
CA ARG A 728 -10.60 34.81 10.01
C ARG A 728 -11.29 34.94 11.35
N VAL A 729 -11.79 36.12 11.60
CA VAL A 729 -12.61 36.51 12.77
C VAL A 729 -13.93 37.08 12.29
N ASP A 730 -15.02 36.45 12.71
CA ASP A 730 -16.38 36.97 12.49
C ASP A 730 -17.00 37.41 13.84
N LEU A 731 -17.87 38.41 13.78
CA LEU A 731 -18.56 38.97 14.93
C LEU A 731 -20.08 38.99 14.73
N TYR A 732 -20.82 38.66 15.78
CA TYR A 732 -22.24 38.92 15.88
C TYR A 732 -22.53 39.46 17.27
N GLN A 733 -23.08 40.72 17.34
CA GLN A 733 -23.23 41.46 18.61
C GLN A 733 -21.91 41.46 19.41
N ASN A 734 -21.86 40.73 20.52
CA ASN A 734 -20.67 40.60 21.36
C ASN A 734 -19.96 39.23 21.20
N TYR A 735 -20.47 38.34 20.35
CA TYR A 735 -19.93 37.01 20.21
C TYR A 735 -18.84 36.91 19.11
N LEU A 736 -17.73 36.23 19.44
CA LEU A 736 -16.62 35.93 18.53
C LEU A 736 -16.77 34.57 17.90
N LYS A 737 -16.61 34.48 16.56
CA LYS A 737 -16.42 33.26 15.84
C LYS A 737 -15.04 33.26 15.17
N VAL A 738 -14.20 32.31 15.54
CA VAL A 738 -12.84 32.16 14.99
C VAL A 738 -12.81 31.00 14.00
N ILE A 739 -12.29 31.26 12.79
CA ILE A 739 -12.20 30.25 11.73
C ILE A 739 -10.74 30.15 11.26
N ASP A 740 -10.26 28.91 11.08
CA ASP A 740 -8.93 28.61 10.57
C ASP A 740 -9.07 27.71 9.32
N TYR A 741 -8.38 28.09 8.24
CA TYR A 741 -8.43 27.39 6.97
C TYR A 741 -7.44 26.22 6.93
N LYS A 742 -7.90 25.03 6.58
CA LYS A 742 -7.06 23.84 6.49
C LYS A 742 -7.10 23.24 5.10
N SER A 743 -5.93 23.01 4.51
CA SER A 743 -5.77 22.30 3.24
C SER A 743 -5.87 20.77 3.37
N SER A 744 -6.11 20.26 4.58
CA SER A 744 -6.32 18.83 4.89
C SER A 744 -7.60 18.66 5.72
N ASN A 745 -8.12 17.44 5.76
CA ASN A 745 -9.30 17.14 6.59
C ASN A 745 -8.92 17.11 8.07
N LYS A 746 -9.02 18.27 8.77
CA LYS A 746 -8.71 18.40 10.20
C LYS A 746 -10.02 18.54 10.99
N GLU A 747 -10.08 17.83 12.12
CA GLU A 747 -11.19 17.88 13.07
C GLU A 747 -10.71 18.42 14.41
N LEU A 748 -11.56 19.22 15.06
CA LEU A 748 -11.26 19.73 16.40
C LEU A 748 -11.69 18.69 17.43
N ASN A 749 -10.73 18.27 18.26
CA ASN A 749 -10.93 17.33 19.37
C ASN A 749 -10.48 17.98 20.68
N LEU A 750 -11.42 18.14 21.62
CA LEU A 750 -11.18 18.83 22.90
C LEU A 750 -10.30 17.99 23.84
N GLU A 751 -10.38 16.66 23.79
CA GLU A 751 -9.52 15.80 24.60
C GLU A 751 -8.05 15.91 24.14
N LEU A 752 -7.82 15.99 22.82
CA LEU A 752 -6.49 16.26 22.32
C LEU A 752 -6.00 17.67 22.67
N ALA A 753 -6.89 18.64 22.70
CA ALA A 753 -6.54 20.00 23.12
C ALA A 753 -6.09 20.05 24.60
N ARG A 754 -6.75 19.30 25.48
CA ARG A 754 -6.37 19.13 26.89
C ARG A 754 -4.96 18.54 27.03
N LEU A 755 -4.58 17.63 26.14
CA LEU A 755 -3.26 16.98 26.11
C LEU A 755 -2.19 17.78 25.35
N GLY A 756 -2.46 19.02 24.98
CA GLY A 756 -1.49 19.88 24.30
C GLY A 756 -1.42 19.74 22.79
N PHE A 757 -2.44 19.12 22.15
CA PHE A 757 -2.59 19.04 20.71
C PHE A 757 -3.85 19.79 20.27
N ASN A 758 -3.90 20.32 19.06
CA ASN A 758 -5.06 21.10 18.60
C ASN A 758 -5.43 22.31 19.48
N MET A 759 -4.49 22.85 20.26
CA MET A 759 -4.71 23.97 21.17
C MET A 759 -4.88 25.31 20.44
N GLN A 760 -4.33 25.44 19.25
CA GLN A 760 -4.15 26.72 18.52
C GLN A 760 -5.43 27.57 18.52
N MET A 761 -6.53 27.01 18.09
CA MET A 761 -7.80 27.74 17.92
C MET A 761 -8.41 28.20 19.26
N LEU A 762 -8.31 27.34 20.28
CA LEU A 762 -8.82 27.63 21.62
C LEU A 762 -8.01 28.72 22.28
N ILE A 763 -6.69 28.71 22.15
CA ILE A 763 -5.80 29.79 22.64
C ILE A 763 -6.13 31.08 21.94
N TYR A 764 -6.36 31.08 20.63
CA TYR A 764 -6.65 32.29 19.86
C TYR A 764 -8.01 32.87 20.20
N LEU A 765 -9.03 32.04 20.42
CA LEU A 765 -10.34 32.49 20.90
C LEU A 765 -10.21 33.17 22.26
N GLU A 766 -9.47 32.59 23.21
CA GLU A 766 -9.23 33.13 24.53
C GLU A 766 -8.48 34.48 24.48
N MET A 767 -7.40 34.56 23.68
CA MET A 767 -6.62 35.77 23.50
C MET A 767 -7.45 36.92 22.94
N LEU A 768 -8.28 36.65 21.89
CA LEU A 768 -9.16 37.70 21.33
C LEU A 768 -10.28 38.10 22.27
N SER A 769 -10.91 37.14 22.94
CA SER A 769 -11.97 37.41 23.90
C SER A 769 -11.48 38.35 24.99
N LYS A 770 -10.30 38.09 25.56
CA LYS A 770 -9.68 38.96 26.57
C LYS A 770 -9.29 40.35 26.05
N ASN A 771 -8.61 40.38 24.90
CA ASN A 771 -8.05 41.60 24.35
C ASN A 771 -9.12 42.60 23.90
N LYS A 772 -10.23 42.11 23.37
CA LYS A 772 -11.30 42.94 22.81
C LYS A 772 -12.57 42.98 23.68
N ASN A 773 -12.57 42.23 24.78
CA ASN A 773 -13.72 42.08 25.69
C ASN A 773 -14.99 41.60 25.00
N TYR A 774 -14.84 40.56 24.18
CA TYR A 774 -15.92 39.88 23.49
C TYR A 774 -16.19 38.49 24.11
N ASP A 775 -17.42 38.02 23.98
CA ASP A 775 -17.86 36.71 24.42
C ASP A 775 -17.44 35.64 23.42
N LYS A 776 -17.13 34.48 23.93
CA LYS A 776 -16.72 33.34 23.10
C LYS A 776 -17.93 32.69 22.42
N GLY A 777 -17.99 32.67 21.08
CA GLY A 777 -19.12 32.16 20.31
C GLY A 777 -18.81 30.83 19.66
N ALA A 778 -17.74 30.72 18.86
CA ALA A 778 -17.39 29.46 18.20
C ALA A 778 -15.92 29.38 17.76
N VAL A 779 -15.44 28.16 17.65
CA VAL A 779 -14.13 27.81 17.03
C VAL A 779 -14.34 26.78 15.95
N LEU A 780 -13.94 27.07 14.71
CA LEU A 780 -14.28 26.28 13.56
C LEU A 780 -13.06 26.09 12.63
N TYR A 781 -12.88 24.87 12.11
CA TYR A 781 -12.00 24.58 10.99
C TYR A 781 -12.79 24.55 9.69
N PHE A 782 -12.33 25.27 8.70
CA PHE A 782 -12.83 25.18 7.33
C PHE A 782 -11.84 24.41 6.46
N ASN A 783 -12.25 23.26 5.96
CA ASN A 783 -11.42 22.42 5.09
C ASN A 783 -11.59 22.85 3.64
N THR A 784 -10.54 23.40 3.01
CA THR A 784 -10.58 23.95 1.65
C THR A 784 -10.58 22.88 0.56
N LYS A 785 -10.22 21.62 0.89
CA LYS A 785 -10.29 20.50 -0.06
C LYS A 785 -11.67 19.86 -0.10
N LYS A 786 -12.17 19.65 -1.29
CA LYS A 786 -13.43 18.94 -1.55
C LYS A 786 -13.42 17.55 -0.92
N ARG A 787 -14.41 17.24 -0.09
CA ARG A 787 -14.59 15.89 0.43
C ARG A 787 -15.10 14.96 -0.67
N ILE A 788 -14.47 13.80 -0.83
CA ILE A 788 -15.00 12.71 -1.64
C ILE A 788 -16.12 12.07 -0.81
N LEU A 789 -17.36 12.34 -1.17
CA LEU A 789 -18.49 11.68 -0.53
C LEU A 789 -18.53 10.20 -0.92
N LYS A 790 -18.67 9.32 0.08
CA LYS A 790 -19.02 7.93 -0.15
C LYS A 790 -20.39 7.86 -0.84
N SER A 791 -20.44 7.26 -1.96
CA SER A 791 -21.43 6.65 -2.86
C SER A 791 -22.97 6.87 -2.71
N GLU A 792 -23.51 7.64 -1.80
CA GLU A 792 -24.96 7.77 -1.60
C GLU A 792 -25.60 8.95 -2.34
N ILE A 793 -24.80 9.88 -2.85
CA ILE A 793 -25.30 11.02 -3.64
C ILE A 793 -25.03 10.77 -5.11
N SER A 794 -26.07 10.84 -5.94
CA SER A 794 -25.96 10.66 -7.40
C SER A 794 -25.01 11.69 -8.02
N ILE A 795 -24.40 11.34 -9.16
CA ILE A 795 -23.48 12.23 -9.88
C ILE A 795 -24.21 13.55 -10.28
N LEU A 796 -25.51 13.49 -10.51
CA LEU A 796 -26.33 14.66 -10.84
C LEU A 796 -26.55 15.58 -9.64
N GLU A 797 -26.77 15.05 -8.44
CA GLU A 797 -26.90 15.83 -7.20
C GLU A 797 -25.56 16.49 -6.81
N LYS A 798 -24.42 15.92 -7.20
CA LYS A 798 -23.08 16.52 -7.00
C LYS A 798 -22.83 17.76 -7.87
N GLN A 799 -23.58 17.96 -8.93
CA GLN A 799 -23.49 19.10 -9.84
C GLN A 799 -24.49 20.21 -9.49
N ASP A 800 -25.44 19.96 -8.58
CA ASP A 800 -26.37 20.96 -8.12
C ASP A 800 -25.67 21.99 -7.21
N PRO A 801 -25.66 23.29 -7.58
CA PRO A 801 -25.03 24.33 -6.78
C PRO A 801 -25.55 24.43 -5.35
N GLU A 802 -26.82 24.08 -5.09
CA GLU A 802 -27.39 24.09 -3.74
C GLU A 802 -26.91 22.95 -2.85
N ASN A 803 -26.66 21.78 -3.41
CA ASN A 803 -26.12 20.64 -2.66
C ASN A 803 -24.60 20.69 -2.51
N PHE A 804 -23.91 21.40 -3.40
CA PHE A 804 -22.47 21.49 -3.40
C PHE A 804 -21.94 22.14 -2.12
N PHE A 805 -22.62 23.15 -1.59
CA PHE A 805 -22.16 23.87 -0.42
C PHE A 805 -22.26 23.05 0.91
N LYS A 806 -23.19 22.08 0.97
CA LYS A 806 -23.31 21.13 2.08
C LYS A 806 -22.09 20.22 2.27
N LEU A 807 -21.24 20.11 1.22
CA LEU A 807 -20.00 19.34 1.25
C LEU A 807 -18.89 20.00 2.07
N TYR A 808 -19.02 21.29 2.36
CA TYR A 808 -18.01 22.11 3.02
C TYR A 808 -18.40 22.50 4.43
N LYS A 809 -19.17 21.66 5.15
CA LYS A 809 -19.52 21.92 6.55
C LYS A 809 -18.26 22.10 7.40
N MET A 810 -18.23 23.17 8.18
CA MET A 810 -17.15 23.45 9.12
C MET A 810 -17.15 22.42 10.25
N ASP A 811 -15.96 22.11 10.76
CA ASP A 811 -15.77 21.24 11.92
C ASP A 811 -15.26 22.05 13.11
N GLY A 812 -15.89 21.90 14.27
CA GLY A 812 -15.47 22.61 15.48
C GLY A 812 -16.60 22.68 16.47
N TYR A 813 -16.50 23.59 17.43
CA TYR A 813 -17.46 23.74 18.53
C TYR A 813 -18.10 25.10 18.53
N SER A 814 -19.42 25.12 18.73
CA SER A 814 -20.21 26.28 19.08
C SER A 814 -20.33 26.37 20.61
N VAL A 815 -20.31 27.57 21.15
CA VAL A 815 -20.48 27.81 22.57
C VAL A 815 -21.96 28.09 22.86
N ASP A 816 -22.55 27.33 23.77
CA ASP A 816 -23.97 27.37 24.09
C ASP A 816 -24.84 27.41 22.81
N ASP A 817 -25.84 28.31 22.75
CA ASP A 817 -26.79 28.36 21.63
C ASP A 817 -26.31 29.17 20.42
N THR A 818 -25.04 29.63 20.37
CA THR A 818 -24.53 30.44 19.24
C THR A 818 -24.54 29.71 17.89
N TYR A 819 -24.80 28.39 17.86
CA TYR A 819 -25.02 27.65 16.61
C TYR A 819 -26.23 28.14 15.80
N LEU A 820 -27.24 28.73 16.47
CA LEU A 820 -28.43 29.34 15.84
C LEU A 820 -28.08 30.63 15.09
N GLU A 821 -27.09 31.37 15.55
CA GLU A 821 -26.57 32.55 14.88
C GLU A 821 -25.57 32.22 13.77
N ILE A 822 -24.88 31.09 13.89
CA ILE A 822 -23.97 30.60 12.83
C ILE A 822 -24.77 30.12 11.61
N ASP A 823 -25.93 29.48 11.86
CA ASP A 823 -26.82 29.02 10.81
C ASP A 823 -28.26 29.32 11.23
N HIS A 824 -28.75 30.49 10.81
CA HIS A 824 -30.07 30.99 11.19
C HIS A 824 -31.22 30.22 10.51
N GLU A 825 -30.90 29.47 9.42
CA GLU A 825 -31.85 28.69 8.64
C GLU A 825 -31.88 27.21 9.04
N ILE A 826 -31.24 26.83 10.15
CA ILE A 826 -31.19 25.45 10.60
C ILE A 826 -32.57 24.92 10.98
N GLU A 827 -33.06 23.87 10.29
CA GLU A 827 -34.31 23.19 10.65
C GLU A 827 -34.04 21.86 11.41
N GLN A 828 -33.33 20.91 10.81
CA GLN A 828 -32.99 19.63 11.41
C GLN A 828 -31.48 19.33 11.38
N GLU A 829 -30.79 19.82 10.37
CA GLU A 829 -29.34 19.67 10.21
C GLU A 829 -28.77 20.95 9.63
N SER A 830 -27.72 21.47 10.25
CA SER A 830 -27.04 22.65 9.74
C SER A 830 -26.30 22.35 8.43
N ASP A 831 -26.39 23.28 7.50
CA ASP A 831 -25.64 23.24 6.24
C ASP A 831 -24.25 23.89 6.36
N ILE A 832 -23.98 24.62 7.46
CA ILE A 832 -22.72 25.33 7.71
C ILE A 832 -21.79 24.55 8.63
N ILE A 833 -22.34 23.98 9.71
CA ILE A 833 -21.60 23.28 10.76
C ILE A 833 -22.13 21.85 10.95
N LYS A 834 -21.33 20.97 11.57
CA LYS A 834 -21.73 19.57 11.79
C LYS A 834 -22.66 19.41 13.02
N ILE A 835 -23.81 20.10 13.03
CA ILE A 835 -24.81 20.01 14.09
C ILE A 835 -26.12 19.47 13.52
N LYS A 836 -26.76 18.55 14.26
CA LYS A 836 -28.11 18.02 13.99
C LYS A 836 -29.01 18.26 15.18
N LEU A 837 -30.27 18.59 14.88
CA LEU A 837 -31.32 18.85 15.88
C LEU A 837 -32.33 17.71 15.88
N LYS A 838 -32.88 17.41 17.06
CA LYS A 838 -34.03 16.54 17.24
C LYS A 838 -35.31 17.21 16.74
N LYS A 839 -36.41 16.45 16.69
CA LYS A 839 -37.72 16.94 16.27
C LYS A 839 -38.28 18.03 17.19
N ASP A 840 -37.79 18.10 18.41
CA ASP A 840 -38.14 19.12 19.41
C ASP A 840 -37.27 20.39 19.34
N GLY A 841 -36.36 20.48 18.37
CA GLY A 841 -35.44 21.60 18.18
C GLY A 841 -34.18 21.52 19.07
N SER A 842 -34.08 20.56 19.99
CA SER A 842 -32.88 20.40 20.82
C SER A 842 -31.76 19.67 20.04
N PRO A 843 -30.47 19.97 20.29
CA PRO A 843 -29.36 19.27 19.64
C PRO A 843 -29.25 17.84 20.15
N TYR A 844 -28.70 16.95 19.31
CA TYR A 844 -28.33 15.60 19.73
C TYR A 844 -27.18 15.64 20.74
N SER A 845 -27.06 14.63 21.61
CA SER A 845 -26.03 14.56 22.66
C SER A 845 -24.59 14.55 22.14
N ASN A 846 -24.39 14.13 20.90
CA ASN A 846 -23.09 14.13 20.21
C ASN A 846 -22.84 15.39 19.37
N ALA A 847 -23.69 16.39 19.43
CA ALA A 847 -23.51 17.67 18.77
C ALA A 847 -22.26 18.38 19.32
N LYS A 848 -21.46 18.97 18.45
CA LYS A 848 -20.26 19.73 18.85
C LYS A 848 -20.62 21.08 19.43
N ILE A 849 -21.27 21.05 20.59
CA ILE A 849 -21.66 22.24 21.41
C ILE A 849 -20.99 22.09 22.76
N ILE A 850 -20.40 23.17 23.24
CA ILE A 850 -19.74 23.23 24.56
C ILE A 850 -20.35 24.39 25.36
N SER A 851 -20.67 24.15 26.65
CA SER A 851 -21.12 25.24 27.51
C SER A 851 -19.96 26.18 27.87
N HIS A 852 -20.27 27.43 28.15
CA HIS A 852 -19.30 28.47 28.57
C HIS A 852 -18.43 27.98 29.73
N ASP A 853 -19.02 27.42 30.78
CA ASP A 853 -18.30 26.92 31.96
C ASP A 853 -17.33 25.80 31.63
N LYS A 854 -17.72 24.83 30.75
CA LYS A 854 -16.85 23.74 30.33
C LYS A 854 -15.71 24.23 29.44
N LEU A 855 -15.98 25.22 28.58
CA LEU A 855 -14.96 25.85 27.76
C LEU A 855 -13.93 26.58 28.61
N ASP A 856 -14.38 27.35 29.61
CA ASP A 856 -13.50 28.10 30.52
C ASP A 856 -12.65 27.14 31.37
N THR A 857 -13.21 26.01 31.84
CA THR A 857 -12.46 24.97 32.54
C THR A 857 -11.38 24.37 31.62
N LEU A 858 -11.72 24.03 30.39
CA LEU A 858 -10.77 23.50 29.41
C LEU A 858 -9.64 24.50 29.09
N LEU A 859 -9.97 25.80 28.97
CA LEU A 859 -8.98 26.83 28.71
C LEU A 859 -8.03 27.04 29.89
N GLN A 860 -8.53 26.88 31.15
CA GLN A 860 -7.68 26.88 32.35
C GLN A 860 -6.72 25.66 32.33
N GLU A 861 -7.21 24.46 32.01
CA GLU A 861 -6.39 23.26 31.90
C GLU A 861 -5.30 23.40 30.81
N ILE A 862 -5.66 23.93 29.63
CA ILE A 862 -4.71 24.24 28.53
C ILE A 862 -3.68 25.26 29.01
N THR A 863 -4.08 26.29 29.77
CA THR A 863 -3.17 27.29 30.31
C THR A 863 -2.16 26.69 31.25
N LEU A 864 -2.57 25.79 32.15
CA LEU A 864 -1.67 25.07 33.06
C LEU A 864 -0.71 24.16 32.28
N HIS A 865 -1.21 23.51 31.25
CA HIS A 865 -0.37 22.69 30.39
C HIS A 865 0.69 23.51 29.65
N ILE A 866 0.34 24.67 29.11
CA ILE A 866 1.28 25.63 28.49
C ILE A 866 2.37 26.06 29.48
N GLN A 867 2.00 26.35 30.73
CA GLN A 867 2.96 26.70 31.77
C GLN A 867 3.95 25.58 32.06
N SER A 868 3.46 24.33 32.13
CA SER A 868 4.30 23.12 32.28
C SER A 868 5.28 22.96 31.13
N LEU A 869 4.80 23.05 29.87
CA LEU A 869 5.65 22.97 28.68
C LEU A 869 6.71 24.08 28.66
N TYR A 870 6.32 25.30 29.00
CA TYR A 870 7.24 26.44 29.07
C TYR A 870 8.35 26.24 30.10
N GLN A 871 8.01 25.72 31.30
CA GLN A 871 9.00 25.38 32.31
C GLN A 871 10.01 24.34 31.82
N GLN A 872 9.55 23.30 31.15
CA GLN A 872 10.43 22.31 30.51
C GLN A 872 11.32 22.95 29.44
N MET A 873 10.78 23.85 28.62
CA MET A 873 11.56 24.56 27.61
C MET A 873 12.66 25.44 28.20
N ILE A 874 12.38 26.21 29.26
CA ILE A 874 13.38 27.10 29.89
C ILE A 874 14.42 26.33 30.70
N THR A 875 14.09 25.13 31.19
CA THR A 875 15.10 24.24 31.84
C THR A 875 16.01 23.56 30.82
N GLY A 876 15.73 23.74 29.54
CA GLY A 876 16.58 23.23 28.46
C GLY A 876 16.31 21.76 28.10
N ASP A 877 15.11 21.24 28.36
CA ASP A 877 14.75 19.86 27.98
C ASP A 877 14.60 19.77 26.46
N ILE A 878 15.57 19.12 25.83
CA ILE A 878 15.62 18.83 24.39
C ILE A 878 15.76 17.34 24.11
N ARG A 879 15.30 16.50 25.02
CA ARG A 879 15.40 15.03 24.87
C ARG A 879 14.69 14.55 23.62
N ILE A 880 15.16 13.43 23.07
CA ILE A 880 14.41 12.64 22.09
C ILE A 880 13.29 11.90 22.85
N TYR A 881 12.15 12.56 22.97
CA TYR A 881 11.03 12.09 23.79
C TYR A 881 9.70 12.35 23.07
N PRO A 882 9.40 11.57 22.01
CA PRO A 882 8.18 11.77 21.22
C PRO A 882 6.94 11.35 22.01
N THR A 883 5.89 12.14 21.90
CA THR A 883 4.59 11.80 22.46
C THR A 883 3.88 10.80 21.57
N ARG A 884 3.37 9.71 22.15
CA ARG A 884 2.73 8.60 21.43
C ARG A 884 1.48 8.11 22.15
N SER A 885 0.60 7.43 21.42
CA SER A 885 -0.51 6.68 21.98
C SER A 885 -0.58 5.29 21.33
N ASP A 886 -0.78 4.27 22.16
CA ASP A 886 -1.01 2.90 21.69
C ASP A 886 -2.50 2.58 21.50
N ASN A 887 -3.40 3.55 21.71
CA ASN A 887 -4.84 3.38 21.50
C ASN A 887 -5.16 3.45 19.99
N PRO A 888 -5.68 2.37 19.37
CA PRO A 888 -5.99 2.33 17.94
C PRO A 888 -7.15 3.26 17.53
N ASN A 889 -7.94 3.73 18.50
CA ASN A 889 -9.05 4.65 18.25
C ASN A 889 -8.62 6.13 18.28
N ILE A 890 -7.36 6.40 18.63
CA ILE A 890 -6.80 7.74 18.62
C ILE A 890 -6.21 8.00 17.25
N ASP A 891 -6.60 9.12 16.69
CA ASP A 891 -6.17 9.57 15.37
C ASP A 891 -4.64 9.50 15.22
N MET A 892 -4.16 9.01 14.06
CA MET A 892 -2.76 8.80 13.70
C MET A 892 -1.86 10.05 13.86
N HIS A 893 -2.42 11.19 14.21
CA HIS A 893 -1.70 12.45 14.41
C HIS A 893 -0.84 12.51 15.68
N ILE A 894 -1.04 11.59 16.64
CA ILE A 894 -0.28 11.56 17.90
C ILE A 894 1.05 10.79 17.77
N ASN A 895 1.38 10.24 16.62
CA ASN A 895 2.70 9.68 16.38
C ASN A 895 3.57 10.65 15.56
N PRO A 896 4.28 11.60 16.21
CA PRO A 896 5.03 12.63 15.50
C PRO A 896 6.18 12.07 14.67
N CYS A 897 6.68 10.87 15.01
CA CYS A 897 7.79 10.25 14.30
C CYS A 897 7.39 9.75 12.90
N ARG A 898 6.11 9.50 12.64
CA ARG A 898 5.64 8.97 11.35
C ARG A 898 6.01 9.88 10.18
N PHE A 899 5.84 11.19 10.35
CA PHE A 899 6.08 12.21 9.31
C PHE A 899 7.21 13.18 9.68
N CYS A 900 8.08 12.82 10.64
CA CYS A 900 9.16 13.67 11.07
C CYS A 900 10.29 13.72 10.03
N HIS A 901 10.64 14.91 9.57
CA HIS A 901 11.73 15.13 8.60
C HIS A 901 13.13 14.88 9.21
N TYR A 902 13.23 14.84 10.54
CA TYR A 902 14.50 14.73 11.28
C TYR A 902 14.84 13.30 11.68
N LYS A 903 14.15 12.28 11.19
CA LYS A 903 14.41 10.86 11.53
C LYS A 903 15.86 10.46 11.31
N ALA A 904 16.47 10.92 10.22
CA ALA A 904 17.85 10.59 9.88
C ALA A 904 18.87 11.24 10.84
N ILE A 905 18.47 12.29 11.56
CA ILE A 905 19.32 13.00 12.53
C ILE A 905 19.12 12.44 13.92
N CYS A 906 17.87 12.25 14.37
CA CYS A 906 17.57 11.85 15.73
C CYS A 906 17.77 10.35 15.99
N ASN A 907 17.66 9.52 14.94
CA ASN A 907 17.75 8.05 15.04
C ASN A 907 16.87 7.46 16.16
N TYR A 908 15.68 8.05 16.37
CA TYR A 908 14.76 7.53 17.37
C TYR A 908 14.39 6.08 17.05
N ASP A 909 14.56 5.23 18.03
CA ASP A 909 14.11 3.83 17.99
C ASP A 909 13.28 3.54 19.25
N ILE A 910 12.12 2.96 19.08
CA ILE A 910 11.15 2.63 20.14
C ILE A 910 11.74 1.72 21.24
N PHE A 911 12.82 0.99 20.93
CA PHE A 911 13.46 0.08 21.87
C PHE A 911 14.54 0.74 22.72
N TYR A 912 15.08 1.88 22.26
CA TYR A 912 16.18 2.56 22.92
C TYR A 912 15.78 3.83 23.62
N ASN A 913 14.83 4.55 23.00
CA ASN A 913 14.42 5.84 23.47
C ASN A 913 13.13 5.70 24.28
N GLU A 914 13.03 6.45 25.34
CA GLU A 914 11.77 6.63 26.05
C GLU A 914 10.81 7.43 25.20
N ASP A 915 9.52 7.19 25.36
CA ASP A 915 8.46 7.97 24.77
C ASP A 915 7.43 8.39 25.82
N HIS A 916 6.71 9.46 25.53
CA HIS A 916 5.63 9.94 26.37
C HIS A 916 4.34 9.24 25.97
N GLN A 917 3.96 8.20 26.71
CA GLN A 917 2.71 7.49 26.48
C GLN A 917 1.54 8.31 26.99
N ILE A 918 0.58 8.58 26.13
CA ILE A 918 -0.68 9.23 26.48
C ILE A 918 -1.77 8.17 26.61
N GLU A 919 -2.36 8.07 27.79
CA GLU A 919 -3.61 7.35 28.02
C GLU A 919 -4.75 8.37 27.95
N LEU A 920 -5.62 8.26 26.97
CA LEU A 920 -6.91 8.90 27.02
C LEU A 920 -7.75 8.16 28.06
N GLY A 921 -8.19 8.88 29.09
CA GLY A 921 -9.08 8.33 30.09
C GLY A 921 -10.30 7.69 29.39
N GLY A 922 -10.51 6.40 29.60
CA GLY A 922 -11.72 5.73 29.15
C GLY A 922 -12.90 6.45 29.80
N GLN A 923 -13.84 6.94 29.00
CA GLN A 923 -15.15 7.30 29.50
C GLN A 923 -15.79 6.04 30.09
N ASN A 924 -15.60 5.79 31.37
CA ASN A 924 -16.56 5.05 32.14
C ASN A 924 -17.77 5.97 32.31
N GLU A 925 -18.57 6.09 31.28
CA GLU A 925 -19.95 6.53 31.45
C GLU A 925 -20.67 5.41 32.20
N GLU A 926 -20.91 5.66 33.46
CA GLU A 926 -22.01 5.01 34.18
C GLU A 926 -23.28 5.22 33.34
N ARG A 927 -23.90 4.11 32.96
CA ARG A 927 -25.22 4.04 32.35
C ARG A 927 -26.28 4.42 33.35
#